data_1ebbae03eea3031ee3ad9a951a224dee
#
_entry.id   1ebbae03eea3031ee3ad9a951a224dee
#
_cell.length_a   1.000
_cell.length_b   1.000
_cell.length_c   1.000
_cell.angle_alpha   90.00
_cell.angle_beta   90.00
_cell.angle_gamma   90.00
#
_symmetry.space_group_name_H-M   'P 1'
#
loop_
_entity.id
_entity.type
_entity.pdbx_description
1 polymer ?
#
loop_
_entity_poly.entity_id
_entity_poly.type
_entity_poly.pdbx_seq_one_letter_code
_entity_poly.pdbx_strand_id
1 'polypeptide(L)'
;MPVVQPPADDLRPSDFTYIHAYNSIVSRVRRTAGAASGGVVILAGVDVDGLLGARILCSLFKNDDIPYRLIPVGGLGELEEKSDEALASEEIHTLILVSLGSLLTLTDFFSLPKKVHLHVIDSHRPWNLGNLFDIDLDDEDDEDAHGKVWIWGDGDEFSENMDQLRKSFEALQFLPQKDSDEDSDSEESQAEEEEPEEEDEEGDDNEEGEEGGSRKRRREGSAPARRKRVRDDDRPRKLPKAIKEAHQERIAKYYNHGTYYGQSVALTIYLLATVLERADNDILWYSILGVTHQYITSHIDREKYEEYHTIFLDEVVRLNHEPDPGAIRTPNPDNRNISKSEELRFMLFRHWDLYNAMLHSGYVAGRLGIWKEKGRSKLRGLLAKMGYSIQQCNQTWSHMDMELKRQLPEVLERVGPEYGLVELSYPSFTRAYGFQLSSLSAADAVEVISSLLDIAVGVRLEVDREGGKGGGEWFGGTTRWSVGTREAEMGIASSEPGERAEGAEGEESQEKKDQDWHVTNFWIAYDACDDVSLLRRSLPLAMALHRAIIRAGSDLLDKSIIRTLRNFRLTILSEGPDLRLFCHPSPLSRLALWLVDATRDRWVEKLARQNAHSGGKIKSLPFVVACLNEEKGTFSVVGVTGAPEFGDVRKNKFGLAFQQAAAFSNATASLDMFDTSVVEVGREDLQSFIEHLHLHSV
;
A
#
# COMPACT_ATOMS: atom_id res chain seq x y z
N MET A 1 -2.41 19.24 -16.84
CA MET A 1 -2.18 18.01 -16.03
C MET A 1 -3.49 17.26 -15.90
N PRO A 2 -3.55 15.99 -16.19
CA PRO A 2 -4.75 15.17 -16.03
C PRO A 2 -5.00 14.78 -14.56
N VAL A 3 -4.78 15.69 -13.61
CA VAL A 3 -4.89 15.43 -12.18
C VAL A 3 -6.18 15.98 -11.63
N VAL A 4 -6.91 15.11 -10.92
CA VAL A 4 -8.14 15.43 -10.21
C VAL A 4 -7.76 15.82 -8.77
N GLN A 5 -8.08 17.05 -8.37
CA GLN A 5 -7.66 17.61 -7.09
C GLN A 5 -8.54 17.17 -5.94
N PRO A 6 -7.96 16.92 -4.74
CA PRO A 6 -8.73 16.69 -3.54
C PRO A 6 -9.56 17.93 -3.17
N PRO A 7 -10.66 17.77 -2.44
CA PRO A 7 -11.43 18.91 -1.95
C PRO A 7 -10.57 19.73 -0.96
N ALA A 8 -10.40 21.02 -1.23
CA ALA A 8 -9.69 21.97 -0.38
C ALA A 8 -10.39 23.34 -0.41
N ASP A 9 -10.19 24.15 0.62
CA ASP A 9 -10.84 25.47 0.77
C ASP A 9 -10.30 26.53 -0.21
N ASP A 10 -9.07 26.35 -0.71
CA ASP A 10 -8.35 27.31 -1.56
C ASP A 10 -8.44 27.02 -3.07
N LEU A 11 -9.37 26.16 -3.50
CA LEU A 11 -9.52 25.77 -4.89
C LEU A 11 -10.00 26.91 -5.79
N ARG A 12 -9.39 27.02 -6.97
CA ARG A 12 -9.86 27.94 -8.01
C ARG A 12 -11.09 27.36 -8.70
N PRO A 13 -12.01 28.18 -9.21
CA PRO A 13 -13.18 27.70 -9.95
C PRO A 13 -12.87 26.90 -11.22
N SER A 14 -11.62 26.99 -11.70
CA SER A 14 -11.10 26.27 -12.88
C SER A 14 -10.52 24.89 -12.54
N ASP A 15 -10.33 24.56 -11.27
CA ASP A 15 -9.65 23.34 -10.86
C ASP A 15 -10.59 22.14 -10.97
N PHE A 16 -10.07 21.06 -11.56
CA PHE A 16 -10.82 19.83 -11.76
C PHE A 16 -10.73 18.95 -10.51
N THR A 17 -11.82 18.88 -9.77
CA THR A 17 -11.87 18.20 -8.46
C THR A 17 -12.56 16.84 -8.54
N TYR A 18 -12.53 16.08 -7.42
CA TYR A 18 -13.20 14.78 -7.29
C TYR A 18 -14.68 14.83 -7.70
N ILE A 19 -15.40 15.91 -7.35
CA ILE A 19 -16.79 16.09 -7.79
C ILE A 19 -16.90 16.22 -9.29
N HIS A 20 -16.01 16.96 -9.93
CA HIS A 20 -16.04 17.15 -11.38
C HIS A 20 -15.79 15.83 -12.10
N ALA A 21 -14.81 15.05 -11.63
CA ALA A 21 -14.52 13.72 -12.17
C ALA A 21 -15.71 12.77 -12.00
N TYR A 22 -16.31 12.70 -10.82
CA TYR A 22 -17.47 11.87 -10.55
C TYR A 22 -18.68 12.28 -11.41
N ASN A 23 -19.00 13.57 -11.46
CA ASN A 23 -20.09 14.09 -12.29
C ASN A 23 -19.85 13.85 -13.78
N SER A 24 -18.60 13.83 -14.23
CA SER A 24 -18.26 13.45 -15.61
C SER A 24 -18.66 12.00 -15.88
N ILE A 25 -18.34 11.07 -14.98
CA ILE A 25 -18.75 9.66 -15.08
C ILE A 25 -20.27 9.55 -15.13
N VAL A 26 -20.98 10.17 -14.18
CA VAL A 26 -22.45 10.17 -14.13
C VAL A 26 -23.07 10.71 -15.41
N SER A 27 -22.54 11.83 -15.91
CA SER A 27 -23.05 12.49 -17.13
C SER A 27 -22.85 11.62 -18.37
N ARG A 28 -21.74 10.89 -18.45
CA ARG A 28 -21.47 9.95 -19.55
C ARG A 28 -22.46 8.78 -19.54
N VAL A 29 -22.67 8.16 -18.37
CA VAL A 29 -23.67 7.09 -18.22
C VAL A 29 -25.05 7.57 -18.65
N ARG A 30 -25.46 8.76 -18.20
CA ARG A 30 -26.77 9.32 -18.55
C ARG A 30 -26.95 9.66 -20.05
N ARG A 31 -25.88 10.06 -20.75
CA ARG A 31 -25.88 10.28 -22.20
C ARG A 31 -25.99 8.98 -22.98
N THR A 32 -25.43 7.89 -22.46
CA THR A 32 -25.44 6.56 -23.09
C THR A 32 -26.65 5.71 -22.68
N ALA A 33 -27.61 6.26 -21.95
CA ALA A 33 -28.77 5.59 -21.35
C ALA A 33 -29.75 4.91 -22.32
N GLY A 34 -29.34 4.61 -23.53
CA GLY A 34 -30.05 3.73 -24.47
C GLY A 34 -29.33 2.42 -24.75
N ALA A 35 -28.08 2.25 -24.32
CA ALA A 35 -27.32 1.03 -24.44
C ALA A 35 -27.40 0.24 -23.10
N ALA A 36 -27.78 -1.02 -23.18
CA ALA A 36 -27.94 -1.87 -22.00
C ALA A 36 -26.64 -2.00 -21.22
N SER A 37 -26.72 -1.78 -19.91
CA SER A 37 -25.84 -2.23 -18.82
C SER A 37 -24.37 -2.51 -19.15
N GLY A 38 -23.43 -1.64 -18.73
CA GLY A 38 -22.02 -2.03 -18.62
C GLY A 38 -20.99 -1.02 -19.08
N GLY A 39 -21.36 0.24 -19.28
CA GLY A 39 -20.42 1.26 -19.75
C GLY A 39 -19.32 1.67 -18.75
N VAL A 40 -19.41 1.26 -17.47
CA VAL A 40 -18.42 1.51 -16.43
C VAL A 40 -17.82 0.19 -15.95
N VAL A 41 -16.51 0.06 -16.05
CA VAL A 41 -15.76 -1.09 -15.53
C VAL A 41 -14.77 -0.61 -14.45
N ILE A 42 -14.76 -1.31 -13.32
CA ILE A 42 -13.86 -1.07 -12.20
C ILE A 42 -12.91 -2.27 -12.13
N LEU A 43 -11.63 -2.04 -12.29
CA LEU A 43 -10.57 -3.00 -12.04
C LEU A 43 -9.97 -2.70 -10.67
N ALA A 44 -10.08 -3.61 -9.73
CA ALA A 44 -9.63 -3.41 -8.35
C ALA A 44 -8.49 -4.36 -8.00
N GLY A 45 -7.43 -3.83 -7.42
CA GLY A 45 -6.34 -4.64 -6.86
C GLY A 45 -6.84 -5.56 -5.75
N VAL A 46 -6.26 -6.77 -5.67
CA VAL A 46 -6.59 -7.75 -4.63
C VAL A 46 -5.79 -7.46 -3.36
N ASP A 47 -6.04 -6.30 -2.79
CA ASP A 47 -5.51 -5.85 -1.50
C ASP A 47 -6.64 -5.24 -0.66
N VAL A 48 -6.36 -4.96 0.62
CA VAL A 48 -7.38 -4.45 1.55
C VAL A 48 -7.86 -3.06 1.16
N ASP A 49 -6.95 -2.17 0.73
CA ASP A 49 -7.29 -0.79 0.37
C ASP A 49 -8.09 -0.74 -0.94
N GLY A 50 -7.69 -1.54 -1.94
CA GLY A 50 -8.41 -1.69 -3.20
C GLY A 50 -9.82 -2.25 -3.02
N LEU A 51 -9.96 -3.29 -2.19
CA LEU A 51 -11.25 -3.89 -1.86
C LEU A 51 -12.18 -2.87 -1.18
N LEU A 52 -11.67 -2.15 -0.16
CA LEU A 52 -12.48 -1.19 0.59
C LEU A 52 -12.81 0.04 -0.25
N GLY A 53 -11.86 0.55 -1.03
CA GLY A 53 -12.09 1.64 -1.98
C GLY A 53 -13.12 1.28 -3.03
N ALA A 54 -13.00 0.11 -3.65
CA ALA A 54 -14.01 -0.40 -4.59
C ALA A 54 -15.39 -0.53 -3.92
N ARG A 55 -15.44 -0.95 -2.65
CA ARG A 55 -16.68 -1.07 -1.89
C ARG A 55 -17.39 0.27 -1.72
N ILE A 56 -16.64 1.32 -1.34
CA ILE A 56 -17.18 2.69 -1.20
C ILE A 56 -17.67 3.20 -2.55
N LEU A 57 -16.86 3.07 -3.61
CA LEU A 57 -17.20 3.52 -4.95
C LEU A 57 -18.45 2.83 -5.49
N CYS A 58 -18.55 1.51 -5.32
CA CYS A 58 -19.73 0.73 -5.70
C CYS A 58 -20.99 1.16 -4.93
N SER A 59 -20.86 1.55 -3.65
CA SER A 59 -21.97 2.10 -2.87
C SER A 59 -22.45 3.43 -3.44
N LEU A 60 -21.52 4.33 -3.82
CA LEU A 60 -21.88 5.60 -4.48
C LEU A 60 -22.56 5.38 -5.82
N PHE A 61 -22.06 4.46 -6.63
CA PHE A 61 -22.68 4.14 -7.92
C PHE A 61 -24.09 3.52 -7.78
N LYS A 62 -24.30 2.66 -6.78
CA LYS A 62 -25.62 2.12 -6.46
C LYS A 62 -26.61 3.23 -6.08
N ASN A 63 -26.16 4.22 -5.32
CA ASN A 63 -27.00 5.35 -4.90
C ASN A 63 -27.40 6.26 -6.09
N ASP A 64 -26.61 6.27 -7.17
CA ASP A 64 -26.89 7.05 -8.39
C ASP A 64 -27.48 6.23 -9.54
N ASP A 65 -27.83 4.96 -9.27
CA ASP A 65 -28.34 4.02 -10.28
C ASP A 65 -27.39 3.85 -11.49
N ILE A 66 -26.07 3.91 -11.23
CA ILE A 66 -25.05 3.71 -12.25
C ILE A 66 -24.76 2.21 -12.38
N PRO A 67 -25.00 1.59 -13.55
CA PRO A 67 -24.58 0.21 -13.78
C PRO A 67 -23.06 0.13 -13.93
N TYR A 68 -22.43 -0.81 -13.21
CA TYR A 68 -20.98 -1.03 -13.25
C TYR A 68 -20.67 -2.53 -13.21
N ARG A 69 -19.46 -2.88 -13.66
CA ARG A 69 -18.86 -4.20 -13.53
C ARG A 69 -17.58 -4.07 -12.70
N LEU A 70 -17.51 -4.78 -11.56
CA LEU A 70 -16.32 -4.85 -10.71
C LEU A 70 -15.58 -6.14 -11.01
N ILE A 71 -14.28 -6.03 -11.29
CA ILE A 71 -13.38 -7.13 -11.62
C ILE A 71 -12.15 -7.02 -10.70
N PRO A 72 -11.91 -7.97 -9.81
CA PRO A 72 -10.67 -8.03 -9.05
C PRO A 72 -9.52 -8.48 -9.95
N VAL A 73 -8.32 -7.95 -9.72
CA VAL A 73 -7.12 -8.22 -10.51
C VAL A 73 -5.94 -8.46 -9.59
N GLY A 74 -5.25 -9.59 -9.74
CA GLY A 74 -4.16 -10.02 -8.86
C GLY A 74 -2.75 -9.72 -9.37
N GLY A 75 -2.58 -9.41 -10.67
CA GLY A 75 -1.27 -9.17 -11.28
C GLY A 75 -1.34 -8.40 -12.58
N LEU A 76 -0.17 -8.02 -13.12
CA LEU A 76 -0.07 -7.20 -14.33
C LEU A 76 -0.57 -7.93 -15.58
N GLY A 77 -0.25 -9.21 -15.73
CA GLY A 77 -0.72 -10.02 -16.86
C GLY A 77 -2.24 -10.19 -16.87
N GLU A 78 -2.85 -10.36 -15.68
CA GLU A 78 -4.30 -10.39 -15.54
C GLU A 78 -4.93 -9.02 -15.81
N LEU A 79 -4.27 -7.93 -15.39
CA LEU A 79 -4.70 -6.56 -15.68
C LEU A 79 -4.76 -6.32 -17.20
N GLU A 80 -3.73 -6.73 -17.95
CA GLU A 80 -3.69 -6.62 -19.39
C GLU A 80 -4.83 -7.43 -20.04
N GLU A 81 -4.98 -8.71 -19.69
CA GLU A 81 -6.06 -9.57 -20.22
C GLU A 81 -7.46 -8.99 -19.94
N LYS A 82 -7.73 -8.58 -18.70
CA LYS A 82 -9.07 -8.09 -18.32
C LYS A 82 -9.36 -6.70 -18.86
N SER A 83 -8.35 -5.87 -19.01
CA SER A 83 -8.51 -4.55 -19.65
C SER A 83 -8.79 -4.67 -21.15
N ASP A 84 -8.09 -5.56 -21.85
CA ASP A 84 -8.32 -5.83 -23.28
C ASP A 84 -9.69 -6.43 -23.51
N GLU A 85 -10.11 -7.41 -22.67
CA GLU A 85 -11.47 -7.95 -22.69
C GLU A 85 -12.53 -6.86 -22.50
N ALA A 86 -12.28 -5.94 -21.56
CA ALA A 86 -13.17 -4.82 -21.30
C ALA A 86 -13.20 -3.84 -22.49
N LEU A 87 -12.04 -3.39 -22.98
CA LEU A 87 -11.92 -2.41 -24.05
C LEU A 87 -12.40 -2.92 -25.42
N ALA A 88 -12.44 -4.24 -25.63
CA ALA A 88 -13.02 -4.84 -26.84
C ALA A 88 -14.53 -4.58 -26.97
N SER A 89 -15.21 -4.21 -25.87
CA SER A 89 -16.64 -3.88 -25.91
C SER A 89 -16.86 -2.45 -26.36
N GLU A 90 -17.70 -2.26 -27.37
CA GLU A 90 -18.06 -0.92 -27.86
C GLU A 90 -18.88 -0.09 -26.86
N GLU A 91 -19.48 -0.72 -25.87
CA GLU A 91 -20.35 -0.08 -24.87
C GLU A 91 -19.56 0.65 -23.78
N ILE A 92 -18.30 0.30 -23.56
CA ILE A 92 -17.47 0.86 -22.50
C ILE A 92 -17.08 2.31 -22.83
N HIS A 93 -17.28 3.18 -21.86
CA HIS A 93 -16.92 4.59 -21.92
C HIS A 93 -16.09 5.05 -20.71
N THR A 94 -16.00 4.25 -19.64
CA THR A 94 -15.24 4.60 -18.42
C THR A 94 -14.60 3.34 -17.84
N LEU A 95 -13.29 3.41 -17.64
CA LEU A 95 -12.48 2.41 -16.97
C LEU A 95 -11.92 3.04 -15.70
N ILE A 96 -12.04 2.36 -14.57
CA ILE A 96 -11.58 2.87 -13.28
C ILE A 96 -10.61 1.85 -12.67
N LEU A 97 -9.39 2.28 -12.40
CA LEU A 97 -8.36 1.50 -11.70
C LEU A 97 -8.39 1.90 -10.22
N VAL A 98 -8.52 0.91 -9.34
CA VAL A 98 -8.61 1.10 -7.89
C VAL A 98 -7.46 0.34 -7.21
N SER A 99 -6.59 1.03 -6.52
CA SER A 99 -5.35 0.52 -5.90
C SER A 99 -4.32 -0.02 -6.89
N LEU A 100 -4.35 0.46 -8.14
CA LEU A 100 -3.41 0.07 -9.19
C LEU A 100 -3.27 1.16 -10.25
N GLY A 101 -2.14 1.15 -10.97
CA GLY A 101 -1.92 1.99 -12.14
C GLY A 101 -0.96 3.15 -11.95
N SER A 102 -0.66 3.62 -10.75
CA SER A 102 0.20 4.79 -10.53
C SER A 102 1.66 4.60 -10.97
N LEU A 103 2.16 3.38 -10.88
CA LEU A 103 3.54 3.04 -11.22
C LEU A 103 3.71 2.67 -12.70
N LEU A 104 2.62 2.36 -13.42
CA LEU A 104 2.63 1.93 -14.81
C LEU A 104 2.68 3.12 -15.76
N THR A 105 3.29 2.95 -16.93
CA THR A 105 3.14 3.89 -18.05
C THR A 105 1.82 3.57 -18.74
N LEU A 106 0.78 4.32 -18.39
CA LEU A 106 -0.60 4.00 -18.80
C LEU A 106 -0.82 4.07 -20.32
N THR A 107 -0.14 5.00 -20.99
CA THR A 107 -0.19 5.15 -22.46
C THR A 107 0.38 3.95 -23.19
N ASP A 108 1.44 3.34 -22.68
CA ASP A 108 2.08 2.19 -23.28
C ASP A 108 1.34 0.89 -22.94
N PHE A 109 0.73 0.86 -21.73
CA PHE A 109 0.05 -0.32 -21.22
C PHE A 109 -1.36 -0.50 -21.77
N PHE A 110 -2.11 0.59 -21.93
CA PHE A 110 -3.50 0.57 -22.39
C PHE A 110 -3.64 1.19 -23.79
N SER A 111 -4.17 0.43 -24.75
CA SER A 111 -4.62 0.95 -26.04
C SER A 111 -6.01 1.61 -25.88
N LEU A 112 -6.08 2.80 -25.27
CA LEU A 112 -7.34 3.45 -24.95
C LEU A 112 -8.03 4.05 -26.19
N PRO A 113 -9.28 3.62 -26.53
CA PRO A 113 -10.07 4.29 -27.56
C PRO A 113 -10.48 5.70 -27.13
N LYS A 114 -10.57 6.67 -28.06
CA LYS A 114 -10.97 8.08 -27.78
C LYS A 114 -12.22 8.24 -26.91
N LYS A 115 -13.16 7.32 -27.02
CA LYS A 115 -14.43 7.35 -26.28
C LYS A 115 -14.30 6.93 -24.82
N VAL A 116 -13.19 6.29 -24.42
CA VAL A 116 -12.99 5.74 -23.09
C VAL A 116 -12.21 6.71 -22.24
N HIS A 117 -12.70 6.99 -21.03
CA HIS A 117 -11.95 7.70 -20.00
C HIS A 117 -11.43 6.73 -18.97
N LEU A 118 -10.14 6.85 -18.66
CA LEU A 118 -9.45 6.08 -17.63
C LEU A 118 -9.35 6.94 -16.37
N HIS A 119 -9.82 6.42 -15.24
CA HIS A 119 -9.64 7.04 -13.93
C HIS A 119 -8.73 6.15 -13.07
N VAL A 120 -7.70 6.72 -12.48
CA VAL A 120 -6.73 6.02 -11.63
C VAL A 120 -6.83 6.55 -10.23
N ILE A 121 -7.17 5.67 -9.27
CA ILE A 121 -7.27 5.95 -7.84
C ILE A 121 -6.33 4.98 -7.13
N ASP A 122 -5.12 5.43 -6.81
CA ASP A 122 -4.06 4.55 -6.33
C ASP A 122 -3.23 5.21 -5.23
N SER A 123 -2.84 4.43 -4.23
CA SER A 123 -1.99 4.85 -3.11
C SER A 123 -0.50 4.61 -3.35
N HIS A 124 -0.11 3.84 -4.36
CA HIS A 124 1.28 3.55 -4.65
C HIS A 124 2.04 4.78 -5.17
N ARG A 125 3.28 4.98 -4.70
CA ARG A 125 4.19 6.07 -5.07
C ARG A 125 5.60 5.52 -5.32
N PRO A 126 6.42 6.22 -6.14
CA PRO A 126 6.22 7.50 -6.80
C PRO A 126 5.27 7.41 -8.00
N TRP A 127 4.60 8.50 -8.34
CA TRP A 127 3.82 8.59 -9.58
C TRP A 127 4.71 8.41 -10.82
N ASN A 128 4.21 7.74 -11.83
CA ASN A 128 4.86 7.77 -13.14
C ASN A 128 4.72 9.18 -13.74
N LEU A 129 5.86 9.83 -14.02
CA LEU A 129 5.88 11.22 -14.51
C LEU A 129 5.26 11.36 -15.90
N GLY A 130 5.30 10.31 -16.74
CA GLY A 130 4.62 10.30 -18.03
C GLY A 130 3.11 10.46 -17.86
N ASN A 131 2.52 9.76 -16.89
CA ASN A 131 1.08 9.86 -16.61
C ASN A 131 0.66 11.27 -16.11
N LEU A 132 1.56 11.99 -15.42
CA LEU A 132 1.27 13.31 -14.87
C LEU A 132 1.50 14.44 -15.87
N PHE A 133 2.53 14.32 -16.73
CA PHE A 133 3.08 15.44 -17.48
C PHE A 133 3.05 15.26 -19.00
N ASP A 134 2.63 14.08 -19.50
CA ASP A 134 2.51 13.88 -20.92
C ASP A 134 1.37 14.74 -21.49
N ILE A 135 1.70 15.64 -22.42
CA ILE A 135 0.77 16.63 -22.99
C ILE A 135 -0.11 15.96 -24.05
N ASP A 136 0.35 14.91 -24.69
CA ASP A 136 -0.39 14.20 -25.75
C ASP A 136 -1.70 13.56 -25.25
N LEU A 137 -1.87 13.47 -23.92
CA LEU A 137 -3.11 13.01 -23.28
C LEU A 137 -4.25 14.06 -23.31
N ASP A 138 -3.97 15.33 -23.64
CA ASP A 138 -4.94 16.43 -23.55
C ASP A 138 -5.40 16.98 -24.93
N ASP A 139 -4.83 16.55 -26.06
CA ASP A 139 -5.17 17.09 -27.38
C ASP A 139 -6.49 16.51 -27.91
N GLU A 140 -7.57 17.31 -27.79
CA GLU A 140 -8.92 16.91 -28.26
C GLU A 140 -9.07 16.94 -29.79
N ASP A 141 -8.17 17.62 -30.49
CA ASP A 141 -8.30 17.90 -31.93
C ASP A 141 -7.50 16.91 -32.81
N ASP A 142 -6.68 16.03 -32.25
CA ASP A 142 -5.90 15.05 -33.00
C ASP A 142 -6.74 13.82 -33.38
N GLU A 143 -6.71 13.43 -34.67
CA GLU A 143 -7.44 12.24 -35.15
C GLU A 143 -6.91 10.93 -34.56
N ASP A 144 -5.66 10.89 -34.10
CA ASP A 144 -4.99 9.78 -33.42
C ASP A 144 -5.01 9.88 -31.90
N ALA A 145 -5.69 10.87 -31.30
CA ALA A 145 -5.72 11.07 -29.86
C ALA A 145 -6.26 9.87 -29.09
N HIS A 146 -5.57 9.50 -28.04
CA HIS A 146 -5.97 8.43 -27.11
C HIS A 146 -7.12 8.88 -26.19
N GLY A 147 -7.75 7.94 -25.49
CA GLY A 147 -8.75 8.24 -24.45
C GLY A 147 -8.16 9.06 -23.30
N LYS A 148 -8.97 9.89 -22.65
CA LYS A 148 -8.50 10.74 -21.54
C LYS A 148 -8.17 9.93 -20.30
N VAL A 149 -7.00 10.21 -19.69
CA VAL A 149 -6.58 9.67 -18.41
C VAL A 149 -6.79 10.71 -17.32
N TRP A 150 -7.34 10.28 -16.16
CA TRP A 150 -7.58 11.10 -14.99
C TRP A 150 -6.94 10.47 -13.75
N ILE A 151 -5.96 11.14 -13.16
CA ILE A 151 -5.26 10.68 -11.96
C ILE A 151 -5.85 11.39 -10.75
N TRP A 152 -6.34 10.62 -9.77
CA TRP A 152 -6.87 11.15 -8.54
C TRP A 152 -5.74 11.41 -7.55
N GLY A 153 -5.35 12.67 -7.44
CA GLY A 153 -4.26 13.11 -6.59
C GLY A 153 -4.66 13.27 -5.13
N ASP A 154 -3.68 13.22 -4.25
CA ASP A 154 -3.81 13.47 -2.81
C ASP A 154 -3.28 14.85 -2.38
N GLY A 155 -2.80 15.66 -3.34
CA GLY A 155 -2.26 17.00 -3.11
C GLY A 155 -0.74 17.07 -3.21
N ASP A 156 -0.03 15.97 -3.05
CA ASP A 156 1.43 15.91 -3.16
C ASP A 156 1.94 16.29 -4.57
N GLU A 157 1.09 16.13 -5.60
CA GLU A 157 1.40 16.44 -7.01
C GLU A 157 1.58 17.94 -7.28
N PHE A 158 1.13 18.78 -6.37
CA PHE A 158 1.21 20.24 -6.49
C PHE A 158 2.36 20.86 -5.65
N SER A 159 3.23 20.02 -5.09
CA SER A 159 4.41 20.49 -4.36
C SER A 159 5.43 21.18 -5.27
N GLU A 160 6.22 22.11 -4.73
CA GLU A 160 7.29 22.81 -5.47
C GLU A 160 8.30 21.85 -6.12
N ASN A 161 8.56 20.70 -5.47
CA ASN A 161 9.41 19.66 -6.00
C ASN A 161 8.84 19.05 -7.29
N MET A 162 7.52 18.88 -7.38
CA MET A 162 6.86 18.34 -8.56
C MET A 162 6.86 19.33 -9.72
N ASP A 163 6.76 20.64 -9.46
CA ASP A 163 6.92 21.68 -10.49
C ASP A 163 8.32 21.67 -11.12
N GLN A 164 9.34 21.43 -10.31
CA GLN A 164 10.71 21.29 -10.83
C GLN A 164 10.91 20.02 -11.64
N LEU A 165 10.29 18.91 -11.23
CA LEU A 165 10.30 17.65 -11.97
C LEU A 165 9.55 17.78 -13.30
N ARG A 166 8.40 18.47 -13.30
CA ARG A 166 7.65 18.78 -14.51
C ARG A 166 8.50 19.51 -15.52
N LYS A 167 9.18 20.63 -15.12
CA LYS A 167 10.09 21.38 -16.00
C LYS A 167 11.23 20.51 -16.55
N SER A 168 11.73 19.58 -15.72
CA SER A 168 12.80 18.67 -16.15
C SER A 168 12.27 17.60 -17.13
N PHE A 169 11.08 17.09 -16.92
CA PHE A 169 10.43 16.11 -17.79
C PHE A 169 10.08 16.73 -19.15
N GLU A 170 9.40 17.88 -19.16
CA GLU A 170 9.07 18.63 -20.38
C GLU A 170 10.30 19.00 -21.18
N ALA A 171 11.39 19.43 -20.50
CA ALA A 171 12.65 19.77 -21.18
C ALA A 171 13.31 18.57 -21.87
N LEU A 172 13.15 17.35 -21.35
CA LEU A 172 13.70 16.15 -21.96
C LEU A 172 12.83 15.58 -23.07
N GLN A 173 11.51 15.75 -22.98
CA GLN A 173 10.56 15.17 -23.94
C GLN A 173 10.40 16.06 -25.18
N PHE A 174 10.27 17.38 -25.01
CA PHE A 174 9.89 18.29 -26.10
C PHE A 174 11.05 19.01 -26.77
N LEU A 175 12.28 18.91 -26.25
CA LEU A 175 13.43 19.55 -26.89
C LEU A 175 14.18 18.58 -27.80
N PRO A 176 14.52 18.97 -29.04
CA PRO A 176 15.14 18.09 -30.03
C PRO A 176 16.46 17.50 -29.50
N GLN A 177 16.54 16.18 -29.48
CA GLN A 177 17.73 15.43 -29.08
C GLN A 177 18.79 15.56 -30.18
N LYS A 178 20.05 15.72 -29.78
CA LYS A 178 21.19 15.66 -30.70
C LYS A 178 21.52 14.18 -30.90
N ASP A 179 21.27 13.66 -32.10
CA ASP A 179 21.73 12.33 -32.45
C ASP A 179 23.25 12.24 -32.30
N SER A 180 23.74 11.13 -31.76
CA SER A 180 25.11 10.91 -31.30
C SER A 180 26.14 10.69 -32.43
N ASP A 181 25.82 10.97 -33.71
CA ASP A 181 26.65 10.60 -34.83
C ASP A 181 27.14 11.74 -35.73
N GLU A 182 27.44 12.89 -35.15
CA GLU A 182 28.24 13.92 -35.88
C GLU A 182 29.30 14.53 -34.98
N ASP A 183 30.40 13.79 -34.81
CA ASP A 183 31.71 14.39 -34.51
C ASP A 183 32.21 15.17 -35.76
N SER A 184 32.13 16.48 -35.73
CA SER A 184 33.10 17.29 -36.43
C SER A 184 33.10 18.72 -35.87
N ASP A 185 34.24 19.07 -35.36
CA ASP A 185 34.88 20.40 -35.26
C ASP A 185 34.02 21.61 -35.67
N SER A 186 33.78 22.53 -34.75
CA SER A 186 34.28 23.88 -34.79
C SER A 186 33.55 24.85 -33.88
N GLU A 187 34.38 25.70 -33.29
CA GLU A 187 34.12 27.05 -32.76
C GLU A 187 33.62 27.19 -31.33
N GLU A 188 34.61 27.35 -30.45
CA GLU A 188 34.55 28.16 -29.23
C GLU A 188 33.90 29.51 -29.52
N SER A 189 32.72 29.74 -28.96
CA SER A 189 32.23 31.08 -28.69
C SER A 189 31.83 31.19 -27.24
N GLN A 190 32.57 32.02 -26.53
CA GLN A 190 32.41 32.48 -25.16
C GLN A 190 30.92 32.74 -24.87
N ALA A 191 30.35 31.98 -23.97
CA ALA A 191 29.12 32.31 -23.30
C ALA A 191 29.49 32.91 -21.94
N GLU A 192 29.07 34.13 -21.73
CA GLU A 192 29.12 34.83 -20.44
C GLU A 192 28.30 34.01 -19.44
N GLU A 193 28.96 33.63 -18.36
CA GLU A 193 28.38 33.03 -17.17
C GLU A 193 27.48 34.05 -16.47
N GLU A 194 26.18 33.90 -16.52
CA GLU A 194 25.27 34.44 -15.52
C GLU A 194 25.15 33.40 -14.41
N GLU A 195 25.86 33.65 -13.32
CA GLU A 195 25.65 32.91 -12.07
C GLU A 195 24.25 33.20 -11.49
N PRO A 196 23.52 32.23 -10.98
CA PRO A 196 22.30 32.49 -10.21
C PRO A 196 22.69 33.04 -8.83
N GLU A 197 22.25 34.23 -8.53
CA GLU A 197 22.35 34.84 -7.21
C GLU A 197 21.66 33.97 -6.17
N GLU A 198 22.43 33.47 -5.21
CA GLU A 198 21.94 32.93 -3.95
C GLU A 198 21.51 34.09 -3.07
N GLU A 199 20.21 34.21 -2.80
CA GLU A 199 19.69 35.11 -1.77
C GLU A 199 19.96 34.51 -0.40
N ASP A 200 21.02 34.92 0.26
CA ASP A 200 21.24 34.81 1.71
C ASP A 200 20.52 35.96 2.42
N GLU A 201 19.42 35.63 3.13
CA GLU A 201 18.86 36.53 4.14
C GLU A 201 19.71 36.49 5.42
N GLU A 202 20.46 37.54 5.69
CA GLU A 202 20.76 37.96 7.07
C GLU A 202 20.75 39.48 7.18
N GLY A 203 19.98 39.92 8.18
CA GLY A 203 19.66 41.29 8.43
C GLY A 203 20.74 42.06 9.16
N ASP A 204 20.47 43.30 9.20
CA ASP A 204 20.57 44.26 10.29
C ASP A 204 21.51 45.46 10.11
N ASP A 205 20.87 46.59 10.27
CA ASP A 205 21.24 47.88 10.90
C ASP A 205 22.31 48.82 10.27
N ASN A 206 21.72 49.98 9.93
CA ASN A 206 22.11 51.37 10.32
C ASN A 206 23.19 52.15 9.55
N GLU A 207 22.65 53.32 9.26
CA GLU A 207 23.21 54.71 9.36
C GLU A 207 23.99 55.35 8.16
N GLU A 208 23.29 56.36 7.68
CA GLU A 208 23.69 57.74 7.38
C GLU A 208 25.04 58.06 6.69
N GLY A 209 24.94 58.83 5.64
CA GLY A 209 26.06 59.72 5.29
C GLY A 209 26.16 60.17 3.82
N GLU A 210 25.48 61.24 3.51
CA GLU A 210 25.88 62.41 2.68
C GLU A 210 26.75 62.28 1.41
N GLU A 211 26.16 62.87 0.37
CA GLU A 211 26.67 63.82 -0.58
C GLU A 211 27.95 63.54 -1.43
N GLY A 212 27.79 63.78 -2.70
CA GLY A 212 28.90 64.14 -3.55
C GLY A 212 28.67 63.97 -5.08
N GLY A 213 28.10 64.98 -5.67
CA GLY A 213 27.86 65.00 -7.11
C GLY A 213 29.13 65.14 -7.94
N SER A 214 29.09 64.70 -9.17
CA SER A 214 29.77 65.45 -10.26
C SER A 214 29.23 65.07 -11.64
N ARG A 215 28.86 66.13 -12.36
CA ARG A 215 28.53 66.16 -13.78
C ARG A 215 29.79 65.97 -14.62
N LYS A 216 29.66 65.29 -15.79
CA LYS A 216 30.13 65.83 -17.11
C LYS A 216 29.88 64.84 -18.28
N ARG A 217 29.04 65.27 -19.12
CA ARG A 217 29.27 65.73 -20.54
C ARG A 217 29.15 64.65 -21.62
N ARG A 218 28.06 64.82 -22.32
CA ARG A 218 27.71 64.62 -23.72
C ARG A 218 28.88 64.64 -24.71
N ARG A 219 28.93 63.64 -25.59
CA ARG A 219 29.44 63.87 -26.96
C ARG A 219 28.62 62.99 -27.95
N GLU A 220 27.98 63.66 -28.86
CA GLU A 220 27.32 63.11 -30.01
C GLU A 220 28.36 62.57 -31.01
N GLY A 221 28.06 61.49 -31.67
CA GLY A 221 28.76 60.96 -32.82
C GLY A 221 27.86 60.04 -33.59
N SER A 222 27.25 60.55 -34.61
CA SER A 222 26.38 59.82 -35.57
C SER A 222 27.21 58.90 -36.45
N ALA A 223 26.74 57.60 -36.59
CA ALA A 223 27.13 56.74 -37.71
C ALA A 223 25.99 55.72 -38.01
N PRO A 224 25.88 55.19 -39.22
CA PRO A 224 24.62 54.98 -39.90
C PRO A 224 24.01 53.60 -39.59
N ALA A 225 22.67 53.56 -39.68
CA ALA A 225 21.83 52.39 -39.51
C ALA A 225 22.24 51.24 -40.44
N ARG A 226 22.80 50.20 -39.84
CA ARG A 226 22.92 48.87 -40.43
C ARG A 226 21.63 48.16 -40.17
N ARG A 227 20.82 47.97 -41.20
CA ARG A 227 19.62 47.12 -41.18
C ARG A 227 19.99 45.72 -40.66
N LYS A 228 19.59 45.37 -39.40
CA LYS A 228 19.56 44.00 -38.92
C LYS A 228 18.55 43.24 -39.76
N ARG A 229 19.06 42.32 -40.57
CA ARG A 229 18.24 41.26 -41.11
C ARG A 229 17.67 40.50 -39.93
N VAL A 230 16.36 40.51 -39.78
CA VAL A 230 15.61 39.56 -38.93
C VAL A 230 15.94 38.18 -39.51
N ARG A 231 16.77 37.44 -38.83
CA ARG A 231 16.91 36.02 -39.05
C ARG A 231 15.69 35.43 -38.33
N ASP A 232 14.82 34.82 -39.10
CA ASP A 232 13.87 33.81 -38.67
C ASP A 232 14.67 32.64 -38.12
N ASP A 233 14.93 32.65 -36.82
CA ASP A 233 15.56 31.54 -36.11
C ASP A 233 14.52 30.90 -35.19
N ASP A 234 13.47 30.39 -35.83
CA ASP A 234 12.40 29.56 -35.20
C ASP A 234 12.85 28.09 -35.12
N ARG A 235 14.14 27.81 -34.96
CA ARG A 235 14.60 26.47 -34.64
C ARG A 235 14.70 26.33 -33.12
N PRO A 236 14.02 25.35 -32.52
CA PRO A 236 14.12 25.10 -31.10
C PRO A 236 15.59 24.90 -30.72
N ARG A 237 16.11 25.70 -29.77
CA ARG A 237 17.49 25.63 -29.32
C ARG A 237 17.74 24.28 -28.68
N LYS A 238 18.73 23.54 -29.17
CA LYS A 238 19.17 22.26 -28.61
C LYS A 238 19.70 22.50 -27.17
N LEU A 239 19.27 21.66 -26.25
CA LEU A 239 19.75 21.71 -24.86
C LEU A 239 21.24 21.38 -24.77
N PRO A 240 22.04 22.18 -24.03
CA PRO A 240 23.43 21.83 -23.72
C PRO A 240 23.50 20.49 -22.98
N LYS A 241 24.53 19.69 -23.26
CA LYS A 241 24.70 18.35 -22.69
C LYS A 241 24.64 18.34 -21.15
N ALA A 242 25.30 19.32 -20.51
CA ALA A 242 25.31 19.45 -19.04
C ALA A 242 23.91 19.70 -18.45
N ILE A 243 23.06 20.49 -19.14
CA ILE A 243 21.69 20.75 -18.69
C ILE A 243 20.83 19.51 -18.87
N LYS A 244 21.00 18.77 -19.97
CA LYS A 244 20.32 17.48 -20.20
C LYS A 244 20.67 16.48 -19.10
N GLU A 245 21.95 16.33 -18.77
CA GLU A 245 22.42 15.45 -17.70
C GLU A 245 21.83 15.84 -16.34
N ALA A 246 21.76 17.15 -16.03
CA ALA A 246 21.15 17.63 -14.79
C ALA A 246 19.64 17.32 -14.69
N HIS A 247 18.90 17.44 -15.81
CA HIS A 247 17.48 17.05 -15.84
C HIS A 247 17.30 15.53 -15.69
N GLN A 248 18.14 14.74 -16.37
CA GLN A 248 18.13 13.26 -16.24
C GLN A 248 18.47 12.83 -14.81
N GLU A 249 19.47 13.44 -14.18
CA GLU A 249 19.85 13.17 -12.79
C GLU A 249 18.70 13.48 -11.81
N ARG A 250 17.98 14.59 -12.03
CA ARG A 250 16.84 14.97 -11.18
C ARG A 250 15.71 13.95 -11.27
N ILE A 251 15.35 13.49 -12.48
CA ILE A 251 14.34 12.45 -12.68
C ILE A 251 14.81 11.10 -12.12
N ALA A 252 16.06 10.73 -12.37
CA ALA A 252 16.65 9.52 -11.79
C ALA A 252 16.64 9.57 -10.25
N LYS A 253 16.95 10.73 -9.66
CA LYS A 253 16.88 10.93 -8.21
C LYS A 253 15.45 10.71 -7.66
N TYR A 254 14.43 11.21 -8.37
CA TYR A 254 13.03 11.02 -7.98
C TYR A 254 12.67 9.53 -7.88
N TYR A 255 12.93 8.74 -8.91
CA TYR A 255 12.64 7.29 -8.88
C TYR A 255 13.57 6.51 -7.94
N ASN A 256 14.84 6.91 -7.81
CA ASN A 256 15.81 6.28 -6.92
C ASN A 256 15.52 6.49 -5.43
N HIS A 257 14.59 7.38 -5.07
CA HIS A 257 14.14 7.51 -3.68
C HIS A 257 13.43 6.25 -3.17
N GLY A 258 12.93 5.40 -4.07
CA GLY A 258 12.22 4.16 -3.76
C GLY A 258 10.71 4.35 -3.64
N THR A 259 10.01 3.23 -3.56
CA THR A 259 8.54 3.19 -3.46
C THR A 259 8.06 3.49 -2.04
N TYR A 260 6.87 4.09 -1.95
CA TYR A 260 6.19 4.42 -0.70
C TYR A 260 4.67 4.53 -0.98
N TYR A 261 3.88 4.79 0.04
CA TYR A 261 2.43 4.91 -0.08
C TYR A 261 1.98 6.34 0.23
N GLY A 262 1.09 6.86 -0.59
CA GLY A 262 0.35 8.10 -0.37
C GLY A 262 -0.93 7.86 0.43
N GLN A 263 -1.92 8.72 0.21
CA GLN A 263 -3.22 8.60 0.84
C GLN A 263 -3.91 7.29 0.44
N SER A 264 -4.57 6.62 1.42
CA SER A 264 -5.36 5.41 1.16
C SER A 264 -6.45 5.67 0.11
N VAL A 265 -6.63 4.71 -0.80
CA VAL A 265 -7.68 4.74 -1.82
C VAL A 265 -9.05 4.84 -1.18
N ALA A 266 -9.29 4.08 -0.10
CA ALA A 266 -10.54 4.14 0.64
C ALA A 266 -10.79 5.53 1.25
N LEU A 267 -9.75 6.23 1.73
CA LEU A 267 -9.86 7.61 2.21
C LEU A 267 -10.13 8.59 1.07
N THR A 268 -9.46 8.44 -0.07
CA THR A 268 -9.68 9.28 -1.26
C THR A 268 -11.14 9.24 -1.71
N ILE A 269 -11.72 8.04 -1.80
CA ILE A 269 -13.13 7.88 -2.21
C ILE A 269 -14.09 8.32 -1.09
N TYR A 270 -13.69 8.19 0.19
CA TYR A 270 -14.45 8.73 1.32
C TYR A 270 -14.55 10.26 1.25
N LEU A 271 -13.47 10.96 0.94
CA LEU A 271 -13.49 12.41 0.75
C LEU A 271 -14.46 12.82 -0.37
N LEU A 272 -14.51 12.07 -1.47
CA LEU A 272 -15.53 12.25 -2.49
C LEU A 272 -16.94 12.08 -1.90
N ALA A 273 -17.18 11.00 -1.12
CA ALA A 273 -18.48 10.75 -0.51
C ALA A 273 -18.92 11.87 0.45
N THR A 274 -17.97 12.46 1.19
CA THR A 274 -18.22 13.59 2.09
C THR A 274 -18.64 14.83 1.33
N VAL A 275 -17.95 15.15 0.24
CA VAL A 275 -18.28 16.34 -0.59
C VAL A 275 -19.59 16.15 -1.36
N LEU A 276 -19.95 14.90 -1.68
CA LEU A 276 -21.27 14.56 -2.24
C LEU A 276 -22.40 14.54 -1.19
N GLU A 277 -22.09 14.80 0.08
CA GLU A 277 -23.03 14.73 1.23
C GLU A 277 -23.65 13.33 1.39
N ARG A 278 -22.89 12.27 1.08
CA ARG A 278 -23.33 10.86 1.11
C ARG A 278 -22.51 10.00 2.08
N ALA A 279 -21.72 10.64 2.94
CA ALA A 279 -20.96 9.94 3.96
C ALA A 279 -21.91 9.38 5.02
N ASP A 280 -21.82 8.08 5.28
CA ASP A 280 -22.50 7.37 6.34
C ASP A 280 -21.50 6.55 7.19
N ASN A 281 -21.99 5.89 8.25
CA ASN A 281 -21.14 5.09 9.11
C ASN A 281 -20.54 3.87 8.44
N ASP A 282 -21.15 3.32 7.38
CA ASP A 282 -20.61 2.17 6.66
C ASP A 282 -19.42 2.60 5.80
N ILE A 283 -19.58 3.68 5.04
CA ILE A 283 -18.54 4.27 4.20
C ILE A 283 -17.38 4.81 5.06
N LEU A 284 -17.68 5.49 6.18
CA LEU A 284 -16.67 5.94 7.14
C LEU A 284 -15.87 4.78 7.70
N TRP A 285 -16.55 3.68 8.06
CA TRP A 285 -15.89 2.49 8.60
C TRP A 285 -14.91 1.88 7.59
N TYR A 286 -15.29 1.76 6.34
CA TYR A 286 -14.39 1.24 5.30
C TYR A 286 -13.15 2.13 5.11
N SER A 287 -13.31 3.43 5.17
CA SER A 287 -12.18 4.37 5.09
C SER A 287 -11.25 4.23 6.31
N ILE A 288 -11.80 4.11 7.52
CA ILE A 288 -11.03 3.85 8.75
C ILE A 288 -10.23 2.53 8.61
N LEU A 289 -10.84 1.49 8.05
CA LEU A 289 -10.15 0.21 7.84
C LEU A 289 -9.00 0.33 6.85
N GLY A 290 -9.17 1.05 5.73
CA GLY A 290 -8.13 1.26 4.74
C GLY A 290 -6.89 1.95 5.33
N VAL A 291 -7.08 3.05 6.06
CA VAL A 291 -5.97 3.75 6.73
C VAL A 291 -5.35 2.92 7.86
N THR A 292 -6.18 2.18 8.62
CA THR A 292 -5.68 1.26 9.66
C THR A 292 -4.81 0.15 9.05
N HIS A 293 -5.20 -0.38 7.88
CA HIS A 293 -4.40 -1.35 7.15
C HIS A 293 -3.02 -0.78 6.78
N GLN A 294 -2.96 0.43 6.19
CA GLN A 294 -1.69 1.07 5.87
C GLN A 294 -0.79 1.24 7.09
N TYR A 295 -1.36 1.56 8.25
CA TYR A 295 -0.59 1.71 9.49
C TYR A 295 -0.07 0.37 10.03
N ILE A 296 -0.91 -0.67 10.08
CA ILE A 296 -0.52 -2.01 10.59
C ILE A 296 0.55 -2.66 9.70
N THR A 297 0.46 -2.46 8.38
CA THR A 297 1.43 -2.99 7.41
C THR A 297 2.68 -2.10 7.26
N SER A 298 2.81 -1.04 8.07
CA SER A 298 3.95 -0.10 8.02
C SER A 298 4.12 0.60 6.67
N HIS A 299 3.03 0.90 5.99
CA HIS A 299 3.00 1.73 4.79
C HIS A 299 3.03 3.22 5.11
N ILE A 300 2.42 3.63 6.24
CA ILE A 300 2.45 4.99 6.76
C ILE A 300 3.03 5.00 8.18
N ASP A 301 3.66 6.10 8.55
CA ASP A 301 4.19 6.29 9.90
C ASP A 301 3.09 6.68 10.91
N ARG A 302 3.50 6.75 12.18
CA ARG A 302 2.57 7.06 13.26
C ARG A 302 2.03 8.49 13.18
N GLU A 303 2.86 9.45 12.79
CA GLU A 303 2.50 10.87 12.71
C GLU A 303 1.38 11.06 11.68
N LYS A 304 1.56 10.52 10.48
CA LYS A 304 0.54 10.58 9.42
C LYS A 304 -0.75 9.80 9.78
N TYR A 305 -0.62 8.68 10.48
CA TYR A 305 -1.79 7.95 10.98
C TYR A 305 -2.59 8.78 12.00
N GLU A 306 -1.94 9.48 12.93
CA GLU A 306 -2.59 10.33 13.94
C GLU A 306 -3.26 11.55 13.31
N GLU A 307 -2.71 12.11 12.22
CA GLU A 307 -3.38 13.14 11.40
C GLU A 307 -4.70 12.63 10.83
N TYR A 308 -4.69 11.49 10.16
CA TYR A 308 -5.90 10.87 9.63
C TYR A 308 -6.89 10.47 10.72
N HIS A 309 -6.39 9.98 11.85
CA HIS A 309 -7.23 9.65 12.99
C HIS A 309 -7.99 10.89 13.50
N THR A 310 -7.37 12.07 13.49
CA THR A 310 -8.03 13.33 13.91
C THR A 310 -9.17 13.69 12.95
N ILE A 311 -8.96 13.58 11.65
CA ILE A 311 -10.00 13.78 10.63
C ILE A 311 -11.18 12.82 10.85
N PHE A 312 -10.88 11.53 11.05
CA PHE A 312 -11.92 10.53 11.31
C PHE A 312 -12.65 10.77 12.63
N LEU A 313 -11.97 11.30 13.66
CA LEU A 313 -12.61 11.60 14.92
C LEU A 313 -13.70 12.67 14.78
N ASP A 314 -13.42 13.72 14.01
CA ASP A 314 -14.40 14.77 13.73
C ASP A 314 -15.61 14.22 12.95
N GLU A 315 -15.36 13.34 11.98
CA GLU A 315 -16.41 12.66 11.21
C GLU A 315 -17.23 11.68 12.06
N VAL A 316 -16.58 10.93 12.95
CA VAL A 316 -17.26 10.05 13.92
C VAL A 316 -18.18 10.87 14.83
N VAL A 317 -17.72 12.00 15.35
CA VAL A 317 -18.54 12.90 16.17
C VAL A 317 -19.71 13.47 15.36
N ARG A 318 -19.49 13.83 14.10
CA ARG A 318 -20.53 14.36 13.22
C ARG A 318 -21.63 13.34 12.91
N LEU A 319 -21.26 12.09 12.62
CA LEU A 319 -22.20 11.04 12.22
C LEU A 319 -22.83 10.29 13.40
N ASN A 320 -22.13 10.20 14.55
CA ASN A 320 -22.59 9.47 15.72
C ASN A 320 -22.88 10.44 16.87
N HIS A 321 -24.02 11.14 16.79
CA HIS A 321 -24.44 12.06 17.84
C HIS A 321 -24.53 11.32 19.18
N GLU A 322 -23.73 11.74 20.15
CA GLU A 322 -23.94 11.30 21.53
C GLU A 322 -25.28 11.87 22.04
N PRO A 323 -26.17 11.02 22.57
CA PRO A 323 -27.40 11.54 23.20
C PRO A 323 -27.03 12.42 24.39
N ASP A 324 -27.84 13.45 24.63
CA ASP A 324 -27.68 14.38 25.74
C ASP A 324 -27.33 13.67 27.07
N PRO A 325 -26.43 14.22 27.90
CA PRO A 325 -25.98 13.60 29.14
C PRO A 325 -27.06 13.19 30.13
N GLY A 326 -28.31 13.59 29.91
CA GLY A 326 -29.48 13.25 30.72
C GLY A 326 -30.45 12.28 30.08
N ALA A 327 -30.23 11.85 28.86
CA ALA A 327 -31.11 10.90 28.15
C ALA A 327 -30.97 9.48 28.70
N ILE A 328 -32.11 8.83 28.99
CA ILE A 328 -32.13 7.42 29.35
C ILE A 328 -31.62 6.63 28.14
N ARG A 329 -30.43 6.05 28.25
CA ARG A 329 -29.84 5.20 27.21
C ARG A 329 -30.65 3.92 27.08
N THR A 330 -31.61 3.90 26.17
CA THR A 330 -32.20 2.65 25.73
C THR A 330 -31.23 1.99 24.73
N PRO A 331 -30.74 0.76 25.01
CA PRO A 331 -29.87 0.06 24.05
C PRO A 331 -30.64 -0.14 22.75
N ASN A 332 -30.15 0.49 21.67
CA ASN A 332 -30.70 0.24 20.34
C ASN A 332 -30.16 -1.10 19.84
N PRO A 333 -31.05 -2.07 19.51
CA PRO A 333 -30.61 -3.37 19.01
C PRO A 333 -29.83 -3.29 17.68
N ASP A 334 -30.09 -2.25 16.89
CA ASP A 334 -29.45 -2.04 15.58
C ASP A 334 -28.33 -0.99 15.61
N ASN A 335 -27.75 -0.78 16.80
CA ASN A 335 -26.66 0.19 16.94
C ASN A 335 -25.44 -0.21 16.12
N ARG A 336 -25.08 0.61 15.11
CA ARG A 336 -23.89 0.47 14.27
C ARG A 336 -22.92 1.65 14.43
N ASN A 337 -22.99 2.33 15.55
CA ASN A 337 -22.16 3.49 15.82
C ASN A 337 -20.68 3.11 15.88
N ILE A 338 -19.87 4.04 15.40
CA ILE A 338 -18.42 4.01 15.54
C ILE A 338 -18.07 4.84 16.77
N SER A 339 -17.14 4.36 17.56
CA SER A 339 -16.63 5.03 18.75
C SER A 339 -15.12 5.03 18.77
N LYS A 340 -14.54 6.11 19.33
CA LYS A 340 -13.10 6.17 19.60
C LYS A 340 -12.69 5.08 20.58
N SER A 341 -11.57 4.44 20.32
CA SER A 341 -10.97 3.44 21.20
C SER A 341 -9.45 3.54 21.17
N GLU A 342 -8.82 2.97 22.18
CA GLU A 342 -7.38 2.72 22.20
C GLU A 342 -7.14 1.26 21.79
N GLU A 343 -6.21 1.03 20.86
CA GLU A 343 -5.83 -0.29 20.43
C GLU A 343 -4.41 -0.63 20.89
N LEU A 344 -4.17 -1.91 21.16
CA LEU A 344 -2.88 -2.41 21.61
C LEU A 344 -2.09 -3.02 20.45
N ARG A 345 -0.76 -2.91 20.47
CA ARG A 345 0.10 -3.48 19.43
C ARG A 345 0.22 -5.01 19.49
N PHE A 346 -0.80 -5.66 20.02
CA PHE A 346 -1.03 -7.11 19.91
C PHE A 346 -2.48 -7.34 19.53
N MET A 347 -2.67 -7.72 18.29
CA MET A 347 -3.97 -7.82 17.64
C MET A 347 -4.78 -9.01 18.15
N LEU A 348 -6.10 -8.99 17.90
CA LEU A 348 -7.02 -10.10 18.12
C LEU A 348 -7.17 -10.54 19.59
N PHE A 349 -6.61 -9.85 20.59
CA PHE A 349 -6.62 -10.27 21.99
C PHE A 349 -8.06 -10.39 22.57
N ARG A 350 -8.99 -9.59 22.05
CA ARG A 350 -10.42 -9.65 22.46
C ARG A 350 -11.15 -10.91 22.00
N HIS A 351 -10.59 -11.56 20.98
CA HIS A 351 -11.14 -12.77 20.34
C HIS A 351 -10.30 -14.01 20.62
N TRP A 352 -9.17 -13.84 21.24
CA TRP A 352 -8.21 -14.86 21.62
C TRP A 352 -8.07 -14.92 23.15
N ASP A 353 -6.88 -15.23 23.61
CA ASP A 353 -6.44 -15.06 24.99
C ASP A 353 -5.24 -14.08 25.06
N LEU A 354 -5.05 -13.46 26.24
CA LEU A 354 -4.04 -12.43 26.41
C LEU A 354 -2.61 -12.96 26.19
N TYR A 355 -2.32 -14.17 26.66
CA TYR A 355 -1.00 -14.75 26.53
C TYR A 355 -0.64 -15.01 25.06
N ASN A 356 -1.51 -15.67 24.31
CA ASN A 356 -1.27 -15.96 22.91
C ASN A 356 -1.26 -14.70 22.03
N ALA A 357 -2.14 -13.74 22.28
CA ALA A 357 -2.12 -12.48 21.56
C ALA A 357 -0.79 -11.72 21.73
N MET A 358 -0.25 -11.67 22.96
CA MET A 358 1.07 -11.08 23.20
C MET A 358 2.21 -11.92 22.61
N LEU A 359 2.13 -13.24 22.73
CA LEU A 359 3.14 -14.16 22.21
C LEU A 359 3.27 -14.08 20.69
N HIS A 360 2.16 -13.87 19.97
CA HIS A 360 2.11 -13.83 18.52
C HIS A 360 2.15 -12.41 17.94
N SER A 361 2.39 -11.39 18.76
CA SER A 361 2.62 -10.03 18.30
C SER A 361 4.07 -9.83 17.84
N GLY A 362 4.27 -9.25 16.66
CA GLY A 362 5.60 -8.90 16.15
C GLY A 362 6.35 -7.95 17.09
N TYR A 363 5.65 -6.93 17.60
CA TYR A 363 6.22 -5.95 18.52
C TYR A 363 6.70 -6.58 19.85
N VAL A 364 5.83 -7.33 20.52
CA VAL A 364 6.17 -8.01 21.78
C VAL A 364 7.26 -9.07 21.57
N ALA A 365 7.15 -9.81 20.47
CA ALA A 365 8.15 -10.81 20.09
C ALA A 365 9.53 -10.20 19.93
N GLY A 366 9.64 -9.10 19.20
CA GLY A 366 10.90 -8.39 18.97
C GLY A 366 11.55 -7.91 20.27
N ARG A 367 10.79 -7.23 21.12
CA ARG A 367 11.28 -6.64 22.36
C ARG A 367 11.67 -7.67 23.41
N LEU A 368 10.88 -8.71 23.57
CA LEU A 368 11.15 -9.75 24.60
C LEU A 368 12.05 -10.87 24.08
N GLY A 369 12.11 -11.10 22.77
CA GLY A 369 12.88 -12.20 22.16
C GLY A 369 12.22 -13.56 22.41
N ILE A 370 10.93 -13.67 22.12
CA ILE A 370 10.08 -14.83 22.48
C ILE A 370 10.45 -16.14 21.80
N TRP A 371 11.20 -16.10 20.69
CA TRP A 371 11.75 -17.31 20.05
C TRP A 371 12.71 -18.08 20.96
N LYS A 372 13.19 -17.49 22.04
CA LYS A 372 13.99 -18.14 23.09
C LYS A 372 13.17 -18.36 24.36
N GLU A 373 13.43 -19.46 25.07
CA GLU A 373 12.76 -19.73 26.35
C GLU A 373 12.92 -18.59 27.36
N LYS A 374 14.10 -17.92 27.36
CA LYS A 374 14.35 -16.73 28.18
C LYS A 374 13.33 -15.60 27.87
N GLY A 375 12.97 -15.38 26.58
CA GLY A 375 11.99 -14.39 26.19
C GLY A 375 10.57 -14.76 26.62
N ARG A 376 10.19 -16.03 26.45
CA ARG A 376 8.92 -16.56 26.96
C ARG A 376 8.81 -16.45 28.48
N SER A 377 9.92 -16.68 29.20
CA SER A 377 9.97 -16.48 30.63
C SER A 377 9.82 -15.00 31.01
N LYS A 378 10.38 -14.07 30.24
CA LYS A 378 10.16 -12.62 30.43
C LYS A 378 8.71 -12.25 30.24
N LEU A 379 8.03 -12.80 29.23
CA LEU A 379 6.59 -12.55 28.99
C LEU A 379 5.77 -13.04 30.19
N ARG A 380 6.04 -14.27 30.68
CA ARG A 380 5.38 -14.77 31.90
C ARG A 380 5.67 -13.90 33.12
N GLY A 381 6.89 -13.40 33.26
CA GLY A 381 7.27 -12.46 34.31
C GLY A 381 6.56 -11.12 34.24
N LEU A 382 6.40 -10.56 33.02
CA LEU A 382 5.62 -9.36 32.77
C LEU A 382 4.16 -9.53 33.24
N LEU A 383 3.49 -10.59 32.79
CA LEU A 383 2.11 -10.89 33.15
C LEU A 383 1.95 -11.10 34.67
N ALA A 384 2.86 -11.83 35.28
CA ALA A 384 2.86 -11.99 36.75
C ALA A 384 3.04 -10.66 37.49
N LYS A 385 3.91 -9.77 37.01
CA LYS A 385 4.14 -8.44 37.59
C LYS A 385 2.94 -7.52 37.42
N MET A 386 2.18 -7.69 36.32
CA MET A 386 0.91 -7.01 36.12
C MET A 386 -0.20 -7.52 37.06
N GLY A 387 0.02 -8.62 37.77
CA GLY A 387 -0.97 -9.23 38.66
C GLY A 387 -1.88 -10.28 38.01
N TYR A 388 -1.53 -10.72 36.79
CA TYR A 388 -2.31 -11.73 36.06
C TYR A 388 -1.69 -13.12 36.28
N SER A 389 -2.48 -14.08 36.68
CA SER A 389 -2.05 -15.48 36.71
C SER A 389 -2.00 -16.05 35.29
N ILE A 390 -1.11 -17.02 35.07
CA ILE A 390 -1.00 -17.71 33.76
C ILE A 390 -2.35 -18.36 33.37
N GLN A 391 -3.09 -18.87 34.34
CA GLN A 391 -4.42 -19.45 34.06
C GLN A 391 -5.41 -18.40 33.55
N GLN A 392 -5.41 -17.22 34.14
CA GLN A 392 -6.25 -16.09 33.67
C GLN A 392 -5.81 -15.62 32.29
N CYS A 393 -4.50 -15.55 32.02
CA CYS A 393 -3.98 -15.11 30.72
C CYS A 393 -4.30 -16.07 29.59
N ASN A 394 -4.43 -17.38 29.87
CA ASN A 394 -4.77 -18.43 28.90
C ASN A 394 -6.28 -18.66 28.80
N GLN A 395 -7.09 -17.93 29.55
CA GLN A 395 -8.55 -17.95 29.35
C GLN A 395 -8.92 -17.09 28.16
N THR A 396 -9.90 -17.55 27.39
CA THR A 396 -10.52 -16.74 26.36
C THR A 396 -10.92 -15.39 26.94
N TRP A 397 -10.59 -14.31 26.24
CA TRP A 397 -10.83 -12.94 26.71
C TRP A 397 -12.28 -12.74 27.19
N SER A 398 -13.27 -13.35 26.55
CA SER A 398 -14.68 -13.26 26.95
C SER A 398 -14.92 -13.71 28.38
N HIS A 399 -14.20 -14.74 28.85
CA HIS A 399 -14.34 -15.32 30.19
C HIS A 399 -13.41 -14.70 31.25
N MET A 400 -12.52 -13.80 30.86
CA MET A 400 -11.64 -13.10 31.80
C MET A 400 -12.45 -12.13 32.65
N ASP A 401 -12.03 -11.95 33.91
CA ASP A 401 -12.62 -11.02 34.86
C ASP A 401 -12.69 -9.59 34.31
N MET A 402 -13.84 -8.93 34.49
CA MET A 402 -14.08 -7.58 34.00
C MET A 402 -13.16 -6.54 34.63
N GLU A 403 -12.78 -6.71 35.90
CA GLU A 403 -11.86 -5.80 36.60
C GLU A 403 -10.48 -5.86 35.96
N LEU A 404 -9.96 -7.05 35.65
CA LEU A 404 -8.70 -7.25 34.96
C LEU A 404 -8.74 -6.65 33.55
N LYS A 405 -9.83 -6.81 32.82
CA LYS A 405 -10.00 -6.20 31.50
C LYS A 405 -9.91 -4.68 31.53
N ARG A 406 -10.55 -4.05 32.52
CA ARG A 406 -10.55 -2.59 32.68
C ARG A 406 -9.19 -2.03 33.04
N GLN A 407 -8.47 -2.75 33.90
CA GLN A 407 -7.15 -2.32 34.38
C GLN A 407 -6.02 -2.58 33.36
N LEU A 408 -6.26 -3.41 32.34
CA LEU A 408 -5.21 -3.85 31.42
C LEU A 408 -4.43 -2.69 30.76
N PRO A 409 -5.05 -1.65 30.16
CA PRO A 409 -4.31 -0.56 29.54
C PRO A 409 -3.41 0.19 30.55
N GLU A 410 -3.96 0.56 31.71
CA GLU A 410 -3.26 1.31 32.76
C GLU A 410 -2.09 0.50 33.32
N VAL A 411 -2.29 -0.78 33.56
CA VAL A 411 -1.24 -1.67 34.13
C VAL A 411 -0.14 -1.93 33.09
N LEU A 412 -0.49 -2.07 31.81
CA LEU A 412 0.47 -2.20 30.71
C LEU A 412 1.30 -0.94 30.55
N GLU A 413 0.72 0.22 30.60
CA GLU A 413 1.43 1.51 30.52
C GLU A 413 2.41 1.68 31.66
N ARG A 414 2.04 1.24 32.87
CA ARG A 414 2.90 1.30 34.06
C ARG A 414 4.03 0.29 34.06
N VAL A 415 3.77 -0.97 33.69
CA VAL A 415 4.74 -2.09 33.81
C VAL A 415 5.51 -2.34 32.50
N GLY A 416 4.92 -2.06 31.37
CA GLY A 416 5.50 -2.28 30.04
C GLY A 416 6.89 -1.70 29.83
N PRO A 417 7.14 -0.44 30.21
CA PRO A 417 8.46 0.20 30.02
C PRO A 417 9.62 -0.54 30.70
N GLU A 418 9.39 -1.22 31.81
CA GLU A 418 10.42 -2.00 32.49
C GLU A 418 10.91 -3.23 31.68
N TYR A 419 10.08 -3.68 30.76
CA TYR A 419 10.38 -4.77 29.83
C TYR A 419 10.75 -4.26 28.44
N GLY A 420 10.89 -2.93 28.26
CA GLY A 420 11.18 -2.30 26.97
C GLY A 420 9.98 -2.17 26.04
N LEU A 421 8.77 -2.38 26.56
CA LEU A 421 7.51 -2.20 25.81
C LEU A 421 7.03 -0.75 26.00
N VAL A 422 7.49 0.13 25.14
CA VAL A 422 7.12 1.56 25.08
C VAL A 422 6.14 1.74 23.93
N GLU A 423 5.18 2.68 24.05
CA GLU A 423 4.20 2.95 22.98
C GLU A 423 3.36 1.73 22.56
N LEU A 424 2.90 0.98 23.54
CA LEU A 424 2.08 -0.21 23.31
C LEU A 424 0.70 0.08 22.76
N SER A 425 0.16 1.29 23.00
CA SER A 425 -1.16 1.70 22.53
C SER A 425 -1.07 2.74 21.41
N TYR A 426 -2.10 2.78 20.59
CA TYR A 426 -2.32 3.80 19.59
C TYR A 426 -3.82 4.10 19.47
N PRO A 427 -4.19 5.33 19.07
CA PRO A 427 -5.59 5.70 18.92
C PRO A 427 -6.22 4.95 17.76
N SER A 428 -7.45 4.48 17.90
CA SER A 428 -8.16 3.69 16.90
C SER A 428 -9.67 3.85 17.07
N PHE A 429 -10.44 3.05 16.35
CA PHE A 429 -11.89 3.05 16.39
C PHE A 429 -12.45 1.64 16.60
N THR A 430 -13.64 1.58 17.17
CA THR A 430 -14.41 0.35 17.39
C THR A 430 -15.82 0.56 16.88
N ARG A 431 -16.33 -0.40 16.13
CA ARG A 431 -17.70 -0.38 15.61
C ARG A 431 -18.60 -1.33 16.40
N ALA A 432 -19.78 -0.84 16.76
CA ALA A 432 -20.84 -1.65 17.35
C ALA A 432 -21.65 -2.37 16.28
N TYR A 433 -22.16 -3.56 16.61
CA TYR A 433 -22.99 -4.37 15.73
C TYR A 433 -24.24 -4.87 16.49
N GLY A 434 -24.94 -3.94 17.10
CA GLY A 434 -26.09 -4.21 17.92
C GLY A 434 -25.75 -4.84 19.28
N PHE A 435 -26.75 -5.34 20.00
CA PHE A 435 -26.54 -5.93 21.33
C PHE A 435 -26.25 -7.45 21.26
N GLN A 436 -26.54 -8.13 20.17
CA GLN A 436 -26.31 -9.56 20.01
C GLN A 436 -24.85 -9.90 19.68
N LEU A 437 -24.12 -8.95 19.14
CA LEU A 437 -22.74 -9.13 18.70
C LEU A 437 -21.83 -8.16 19.45
N SER A 438 -20.65 -8.63 19.91
CA SER A 438 -19.66 -7.75 20.51
C SER A 438 -19.13 -6.76 19.47
N SER A 439 -18.72 -5.57 19.90
CA SER A 439 -18.04 -4.60 19.05
C SER A 439 -16.74 -5.19 18.45
N LEU A 440 -16.35 -4.69 17.29
CA LEU A 440 -15.13 -5.09 16.60
C LEU A 440 -14.23 -3.86 16.44
N SER A 441 -12.93 -4.00 16.75
CA SER A 441 -11.96 -2.94 16.52
C SER A 441 -11.55 -2.88 15.05
N ALA A 442 -11.09 -1.71 14.59
CA ALA A 442 -10.61 -1.54 13.24
C ALA A 442 -9.41 -2.46 12.95
N ALA A 443 -8.49 -2.60 13.91
CA ALA A 443 -7.35 -3.50 13.78
C ALA A 443 -7.77 -4.95 13.60
N ASP A 444 -8.68 -5.47 14.44
CA ASP A 444 -9.14 -6.85 14.35
C ASP A 444 -9.89 -7.10 13.02
N ALA A 445 -10.69 -6.13 12.55
CA ALA A 445 -11.38 -6.23 11.27
C ALA A 445 -10.40 -6.29 10.08
N VAL A 446 -9.39 -5.43 10.07
CA VAL A 446 -8.34 -5.41 9.04
C VAL A 446 -7.56 -6.71 9.00
N GLU A 447 -7.17 -7.25 10.17
CA GLU A 447 -6.45 -8.53 10.24
C GLU A 447 -7.26 -9.69 9.66
N VAL A 448 -8.57 -9.69 9.86
CA VAL A 448 -9.44 -10.73 9.28
C VAL A 448 -9.58 -10.56 7.78
N ILE A 449 -9.88 -9.34 7.30
CA ILE A 449 -10.04 -9.07 5.87
C ILE A 449 -8.75 -9.42 5.13
N SER A 450 -7.61 -8.96 5.64
CA SER A 450 -6.31 -9.28 5.06
C SER A 450 -6.04 -10.78 5.04
N SER A 451 -6.36 -11.51 6.12
CA SER A 451 -6.20 -12.98 6.14
C SER A 451 -7.09 -13.70 5.13
N LEU A 452 -8.30 -13.20 4.88
CA LEU A 452 -9.18 -13.74 3.84
C LEU A 452 -8.61 -13.53 2.43
N LEU A 453 -7.94 -12.40 2.19
CA LEU A 453 -7.29 -12.13 0.90
C LEU A 453 -5.99 -12.92 0.73
N ASP A 454 -5.18 -13.02 1.79
CA ASP A 454 -3.80 -13.49 1.75
C ASP A 454 -3.67 -15.03 1.71
N ILE A 455 -4.65 -15.77 2.26
CA ILE A 455 -4.53 -17.23 2.43
C ILE A 455 -5.14 -17.94 1.22
N ALA A 456 -4.28 -18.52 0.41
CA ALA A 456 -4.70 -19.27 -0.78
C ALA A 456 -5.57 -20.49 -0.44
N VAL A 457 -6.51 -20.78 -1.32
CA VAL A 457 -7.35 -21.99 -1.22
C VAL A 457 -6.45 -23.24 -1.24
N GLY A 458 -6.71 -24.18 -0.32
CA GLY A 458 -5.93 -25.43 -0.21
C GLY A 458 -4.75 -25.38 0.74
N VAL A 459 -4.36 -24.19 1.23
CA VAL A 459 -3.34 -24.07 2.29
C VAL A 459 -3.88 -24.64 3.60
N ARG A 460 -3.07 -25.50 4.24
CA ARG A 460 -3.41 -26.13 5.52
C ARG A 460 -2.91 -25.28 6.67
N LEU A 461 -3.81 -24.78 7.48
CA LEU A 461 -3.48 -24.08 8.71
C LEU A 461 -4.07 -24.78 9.91
N GLU A 462 -3.35 -24.74 11.04
CA GLU A 462 -3.82 -25.26 12.31
C GLU A 462 -4.76 -24.24 12.95
N VAL A 463 -6.04 -24.56 13.09
CA VAL A 463 -7.05 -23.68 13.67
C VAL A 463 -7.58 -24.28 14.98
N ASP A 464 -7.58 -23.48 16.05
CA ASP A 464 -8.20 -23.87 17.31
C ASP A 464 -9.73 -23.73 17.21
N ARG A 465 -10.45 -24.77 17.59
CA ARG A 465 -11.90 -24.69 17.78
C ARG A 465 -12.23 -24.33 19.22
N GLU A 466 -13.16 -23.42 19.43
CA GLU A 466 -13.74 -23.15 20.75
C GLU A 466 -14.31 -24.41 21.35
N GLY A 467 -13.80 -24.82 22.52
CA GLY A 467 -14.32 -25.98 23.29
C GLY A 467 -13.55 -27.29 23.16
N GLY A 468 -12.51 -27.36 22.34
CA GLY A 468 -11.67 -28.56 22.19
C GLY A 468 -10.45 -28.56 23.08
N LYS A 469 -10.31 -29.49 24.01
CA LYS A 469 -9.03 -29.75 24.66
C LYS A 469 -8.05 -30.28 23.62
N GLY A 470 -7.09 -29.46 23.21
CA GLY A 470 -5.80 -29.86 22.70
C GLY A 470 -5.79 -30.87 21.55
N GLY A 471 -6.34 -30.53 20.43
CA GLY A 471 -6.18 -31.26 19.21
C GLY A 471 -6.40 -30.28 18.06
N GLY A 472 -5.32 -29.69 17.53
CA GLY A 472 -5.39 -28.89 16.30
C GLY A 472 -5.91 -29.79 15.19
N GLU A 473 -7.10 -29.50 14.68
CA GLU A 473 -7.55 -30.12 13.43
C GLU A 473 -6.90 -29.41 12.26
N TRP A 474 -6.22 -30.21 11.43
CA TRP A 474 -5.67 -29.73 10.19
C TRP A 474 -6.79 -29.53 9.16
N PHE A 475 -7.02 -28.27 8.73
CA PHE A 475 -7.88 -28.00 7.61
C PHE A 475 -7.13 -28.27 6.30
N GLY A 476 -7.42 -29.40 5.69
CA GLY A 476 -6.81 -29.72 4.42
C GLY A 476 -6.86 -31.17 4.07
N GLY A 477 -7.88 -31.54 3.50
CA GLY A 477 -8.24 -32.82 2.92
C GLY A 477 -9.73 -32.79 2.84
N THR A 478 -10.36 -32.83 1.70
CA THR A 478 -11.77 -32.90 1.38
C THR A 478 -12.78 -31.97 2.10
N THR A 479 -12.52 -31.48 3.28
CA THR A 479 -13.24 -30.35 3.87
C THR A 479 -12.46 -29.08 3.55
N ARG A 480 -12.75 -28.50 2.39
CA ARG A 480 -12.33 -27.15 2.06
C ARG A 480 -12.80 -26.23 3.18
N TRP A 481 -11.95 -25.32 3.65
CA TRP A 481 -12.42 -24.10 4.30
C TRP A 481 -13.24 -23.36 3.23
N SER A 482 -14.48 -23.71 3.08
CA SER A 482 -15.45 -22.97 2.27
C SER A 482 -16.13 -22.03 3.23
N VAL A 483 -15.56 -20.82 3.35
CA VAL A 483 -16.31 -19.70 3.90
C VAL A 483 -17.51 -19.53 2.97
N GLY A 484 -18.66 -19.99 3.43
CA GLY A 484 -19.96 -19.63 2.84
C GLY A 484 -20.29 -20.20 1.46
N THR A 485 -20.06 -21.48 1.20
CA THR A 485 -20.95 -22.11 0.22
C THR A 485 -22.32 -22.31 0.88
N ARG A 486 -23.34 -21.66 0.33
CA ARG A 486 -24.77 -21.83 0.70
C ARG A 486 -25.20 -23.30 0.84
N GLU A 487 -24.44 -24.21 0.26
CA GLU A 487 -24.66 -25.67 0.32
C GLU A 487 -24.36 -26.26 1.71
N ALA A 488 -23.45 -25.67 2.49
CA ALA A 488 -23.20 -26.14 3.86
C ALA A 488 -24.30 -25.68 4.84
N GLU A 489 -25.00 -24.61 4.55
CA GLU A 489 -26.13 -24.12 5.39
C GLU A 489 -27.43 -24.91 5.15
N MET A 490 -27.59 -25.59 4.01
CA MET A 490 -28.80 -26.35 3.69
C MET A 490 -28.78 -27.82 4.20
N GLY A 491 -27.79 -28.23 5.00
CA GLY A 491 -27.82 -29.53 5.67
C GLY A 491 -27.82 -30.75 4.73
N ILE A 492 -27.42 -30.61 3.47
CA ILE A 492 -27.27 -31.71 2.53
C ILE A 492 -25.84 -32.26 2.66
N ALA A 493 -25.47 -32.67 3.84
CA ALA A 493 -24.40 -33.61 4.06
C ALA A 493 -25.02 -35.02 3.96
N SER A 494 -25.40 -35.39 2.77
CA SER A 494 -25.80 -36.80 2.51
C SER A 494 -24.61 -37.53 1.91
N SER A 495 -24.07 -38.40 2.78
CA SER A 495 -23.88 -39.80 2.49
C SER A 495 -22.75 -40.22 1.56
N GLU A 496 -22.05 -41.13 2.18
CA GLU A 496 -21.43 -42.36 1.66
C GLU A 496 -20.25 -42.26 0.68
N PRO A 497 -19.16 -42.98 0.98
CA PRO A 497 -18.02 -43.16 0.10
C PRO A 497 -18.37 -44.24 -0.94
N GLY A 498 -18.88 -43.80 -2.09
CA GLY A 498 -19.24 -44.67 -3.18
C GLY A 498 -18.82 -44.10 -4.51
N GLU A 499 -17.85 -44.78 -5.13
CA GLU A 499 -17.51 -44.79 -6.55
C GLU A 499 -17.07 -43.48 -7.22
N ARG A 500 -15.77 -43.37 -7.34
CA ARG A 500 -15.07 -42.48 -8.30
C ARG A 500 -15.41 -42.96 -9.72
N ALA A 501 -16.12 -42.12 -10.46
CA ALA A 501 -16.07 -42.16 -11.90
C ALA A 501 -14.77 -41.47 -12.34
N GLU A 502 -13.81 -42.25 -12.78
CA GLU A 502 -12.63 -41.75 -13.50
C GLU A 502 -13.09 -41.29 -14.90
N GLY A 503 -13.03 -39.98 -15.12
CA GLY A 503 -13.25 -39.36 -16.42
C GLY A 503 -12.27 -38.19 -16.58
N ALA A 504 -11.54 -38.19 -17.66
CA ALA A 504 -10.42 -37.35 -18.04
C ALA A 504 -10.74 -35.85 -18.28
N GLU A 505 -11.71 -35.28 -17.55
CA GLU A 505 -12.02 -33.85 -17.58
C GLU A 505 -11.49 -33.11 -16.33
N GLY A 506 -10.65 -33.77 -15.52
CA GLY A 506 -10.31 -33.29 -14.15
C GLY A 506 -9.13 -32.34 -14.08
N GLU A 507 -8.15 -32.39 -14.97
CA GLU A 507 -6.88 -31.68 -14.78
C GLU A 507 -6.96 -30.23 -15.25
N GLU A 508 -7.49 -29.93 -16.42
CA GLU A 508 -7.65 -28.54 -16.91
C GLU A 508 -8.64 -27.72 -16.10
N SER A 509 -9.66 -28.35 -15.50
CA SER A 509 -10.64 -27.65 -14.64
C SER A 509 -10.09 -27.40 -13.23
N GLN A 510 -9.11 -28.16 -12.79
CA GLN A 510 -8.47 -28.00 -11.50
C GLN A 510 -7.37 -26.93 -11.54
N GLU A 511 -6.57 -26.90 -12.61
CA GLU A 511 -5.58 -25.85 -12.88
C GLU A 511 -6.24 -24.47 -13.01
N LYS A 512 -7.36 -24.35 -13.72
CA LYS A 512 -8.13 -23.09 -13.76
C LYS A 512 -8.68 -22.67 -12.41
N LYS A 513 -9.15 -23.62 -11.58
CA LYS A 513 -9.64 -23.32 -10.23
C LYS A 513 -8.55 -22.92 -9.24
N ASP A 514 -7.35 -23.44 -9.44
CA ASP A 514 -6.18 -23.06 -8.64
C ASP A 514 -5.58 -21.73 -9.10
N GLN A 515 -5.86 -21.28 -10.30
CA GLN A 515 -5.44 -19.98 -10.84
C GLN A 515 -6.29 -18.81 -10.33
N ASP A 516 -7.58 -19.00 -10.08
CA ASP A 516 -8.54 -17.95 -9.72
C ASP A 516 -8.86 -17.87 -8.22
N TRP A 517 -8.02 -18.45 -7.33
CA TRP A 517 -8.29 -18.46 -5.89
C TRP A 517 -8.35 -17.04 -5.30
N HIS A 518 -7.55 -16.10 -5.79
CA HIS A 518 -7.53 -14.71 -5.34
C HIS A 518 -8.82 -13.96 -5.68
N VAL A 519 -9.44 -14.24 -6.82
CA VAL A 519 -10.76 -13.70 -7.19
C VAL A 519 -11.82 -14.22 -6.22
N THR A 520 -11.80 -15.51 -5.92
CA THR A 520 -12.73 -16.12 -4.94
C THR A 520 -12.56 -15.50 -3.56
N ASN A 521 -11.32 -15.34 -3.11
CA ASN A 521 -11.00 -14.71 -1.82
C ASN A 521 -11.43 -13.25 -1.77
N PHE A 522 -11.24 -12.50 -2.86
CA PHE A 522 -11.71 -11.12 -2.96
C PHE A 522 -13.21 -11.02 -2.71
N TRP A 523 -14.02 -11.86 -3.36
CA TRP A 523 -15.46 -11.82 -3.18
C TRP A 523 -15.90 -12.26 -1.78
N ILE A 524 -15.23 -13.24 -1.19
CA ILE A 524 -15.48 -13.64 0.21
C ILE A 524 -15.16 -12.47 1.16
N ALA A 525 -14.02 -11.81 0.99
CA ALA A 525 -13.64 -10.65 1.79
C ALA A 525 -14.58 -9.45 1.56
N TYR A 526 -15.04 -9.26 0.31
CA TYR A 526 -16.02 -8.25 -0.06
C TYR A 526 -17.36 -8.44 0.65
N ASP A 527 -17.85 -9.67 0.71
CA ASP A 527 -19.08 -10.01 1.43
C ASP A 527 -18.90 -9.91 2.95
N ALA A 528 -17.72 -10.26 3.48
CA ALA A 528 -17.39 -10.16 4.89
C ALA A 528 -17.40 -8.70 5.41
N CYS A 529 -17.21 -7.71 4.56
CA CYS A 529 -17.33 -6.31 4.94
C CYS A 529 -18.76 -5.94 5.41
N ASP A 530 -19.79 -6.56 4.85
CA ASP A 530 -21.19 -6.36 5.24
C ASP A 530 -21.67 -7.40 6.26
N ASP A 531 -21.24 -8.65 6.12
CA ASP A 531 -21.62 -9.75 7.00
C ASP A 531 -20.64 -9.93 8.15
N VAL A 532 -20.98 -9.31 9.29
CA VAL A 532 -20.20 -9.44 10.53
C VAL A 532 -20.10 -10.88 11.03
N SER A 533 -21.10 -11.72 10.73
CA SER A 533 -21.08 -13.13 11.12
C SER A 533 -20.00 -13.88 10.35
N LEU A 534 -19.85 -13.56 9.06
CA LEU A 534 -18.79 -14.09 8.21
C LEU A 534 -17.42 -13.62 8.70
N LEU A 535 -17.28 -12.30 8.98
CA LEU A 535 -16.05 -11.70 9.50
C LEU A 535 -15.60 -12.39 10.80
N ARG A 536 -16.53 -12.66 11.73
CA ARG A 536 -16.23 -13.33 13.00
C ARG A 536 -15.86 -14.80 12.86
N ARG A 537 -16.53 -15.51 11.95
CA ARG A 537 -16.17 -16.91 11.66
C ARG A 537 -14.75 -17.01 11.09
N SER A 538 -14.25 -15.94 10.48
CA SER A 538 -12.91 -15.89 9.90
C SER A 538 -11.82 -15.43 10.88
N LEU A 539 -12.15 -14.98 12.10
CA LEU A 539 -11.17 -14.65 13.14
C LEU A 539 -10.15 -15.76 13.44
N PRO A 540 -10.58 -17.06 13.56
CA PRO A 540 -9.61 -18.14 13.77
C PRO A 540 -8.60 -18.29 12.63
N LEU A 541 -8.95 -17.89 11.40
CA LEU A 541 -8.04 -17.90 10.26
C LEU A 541 -6.92 -16.89 10.46
N ALA A 542 -7.25 -15.65 10.87
CA ALA A 542 -6.26 -14.63 11.18
C ALA A 542 -5.33 -15.06 12.33
N MET A 543 -5.88 -15.67 13.39
CA MET A 543 -5.06 -16.22 14.47
C MET A 543 -4.11 -17.33 14.00
N ALA A 544 -4.59 -18.21 13.10
CA ALA A 544 -3.76 -19.27 12.53
C ALA A 544 -2.62 -18.71 11.66
N LEU A 545 -2.87 -17.65 10.89
CA LEU A 545 -1.85 -16.95 10.12
C LEU A 545 -0.76 -16.36 11.04
N HIS A 546 -1.14 -15.66 12.11
CA HIS A 546 -0.18 -15.14 13.08
C HIS A 546 0.67 -16.25 13.73
N ARG A 547 0.08 -17.38 14.06
CA ARG A 547 0.83 -18.55 14.57
C ARG A 547 1.82 -19.08 13.54
N ALA A 548 1.42 -19.20 12.28
CA ALA A 548 2.28 -19.69 11.21
C ALA A 548 3.48 -18.75 11.01
N ILE A 549 3.27 -17.43 10.99
CA ILE A 549 4.33 -16.41 10.88
C ILE A 549 5.32 -16.54 12.04
N ILE A 550 4.84 -16.59 13.28
CA ILE A 550 5.70 -16.71 14.47
C ILE A 550 6.47 -18.04 14.47
N ARG A 551 5.82 -19.14 14.08
CA ARG A 551 6.46 -20.47 13.99
C ARG A 551 7.61 -20.44 12.98
N ALA A 552 7.32 -20.03 11.74
CA ALA A 552 8.32 -19.94 10.68
C ALA A 552 9.46 -18.97 11.06
N GLY A 553 9.11 -17.77 11.55
CA GLY A 553 10.10 -16.76 11.95
C GLY A 553 10.98 -17.23 13.12
N SER A 554 10.39 -17.90 14.13
CA SER A 554 11.15 -18.47 15.25
C SER A 554 12.13 -19.56 14.79
N ASP A 555 11.70 -20.44 13.91
CA ASP A 555 12.54 -21.49 13.32
C ASP A 555 13.73 -20.91 12.56
N LEU A 556 13.51 -19.86 11.76
CA LEU A 556 14.58 -19.17 11.03
C LEU A 556 15.61 -18.52 11.96
N LEU A 557 15.14 -17.95 13.08
CA LEU A 557 15.99 -17.31 14.08
C LEU A 557 16.77 -18.34 14.92
N ASP A 558 16.13 -19.44 15.31
CA ASP A 558 16.77 -20.49 16.13
C ASP A 558 17.79 -21.29 15.34
N LYS A 559 17.51 -21.63 14.09
CA LYS A 559 18.43 -22.30 13.18
C LYS A 559 19.54 -21.39 12.65
N SER A 560 19.49 -20.09 12.97
CA SER A 560 20.45 -19.07 12.52
C SER A 560 20.65 -19.04 10.99
N ILE A 561 19.58 -19.28 10.22
CA ILE A 561 19.61 -19.34 8.76
C ILE A 561 19.80 -17.94 8.14
N ILE A 562 19.49 -16.87 8.89
CA ILE A 562 19.58 -15.49 8.41
C ILE A 562 21.03 -15.11 8.12
N ARG A 563 21.34 -14.89 6.86
CA ARG A 563 22.64 -14.42 6.39
C ARG A 563 22.69 -12.90 6.41
N THR A 564 23.76 -12.32 6.94
CA THR A 564 24.01 -10.87 6.88
C THR A 564 24.97 -10.60 5.74
N LEU A 565 24.49 -9.97 4.68
CA LEU A 565 25.27 -9.45 3.57
C LEU A 565 25.68 -7.99 3.87
N ARG A 566 26.42 -7.37 2.94
CA ARG A 566 26.92 -6.00 3.16
C ARG A 566 25.76 -4.98 3.23
N ASN A 567 24.79 -5.10 2.34
CA ASN A 567 23.74 -4.12 2.11
C ASN A 567 22.39 -4.54 2.70
N PHE A 568 22.13 -5.84 2.85
CA PHE A 568 20.86 -6.36 3.38
C PHE A 568 21.05 -7.69 4.13
N ARG A 569 20.00 -8.13 4.80
CA ARG A 569 19.89 -9.48 5.36
C ARG A 569 19.08 -10.35 4.44
N LEU A 570 19.43 -11.62 4.36
CA LEU A 570 18.80 -12.60 3.49
C LEU A 570 18.40 -13.84 4.28
N THR A 571 17.21 -14.34 4.02
CA THR A 571 16.80 -15.69 4.42
C THR A 571 16.08 -16.39 3.27
N ILE A 572 16.25 -17.71 3.17
CA ILE A 572 15.64 -18.53 2.14
C ILE A 572 14.86 -19.65 2.84
N LEU A 573 13.57 -19.75 2.54
CA LEU A 573 12.70 -20.84 2.94
C LEU A 573 12.63 -21.86 1.79
N SER A 574 13.21 -23.00 1.99
CA SER A 574 13.16 -24.12 1.03
C SER A 574 12.44 -25.34 1.61
N GLU A 575 12.22 -25.38 2.94
CA GLU A 575 11.61 -26.49 3.65
C GLU A 575 10.78 -25.97 4.83
N GLY A 576 9.69 -26.61 5.12
CA GLY A 576 8.86 -26.30 6.30
C GLY A 576 7.40 -26.67 6.11
N PRO A 577 6.65 -26.80 7.22
CA PRO A 577 5.23 -27.21 7.19
C PRO A 577 4.34 -26.16 6.52
N ASP A 578 4.73 -24.88 6.58
CA ASP A 578 3.95 -23.75 6.09
C ASP A 578 4.50 -23.18 4.75
N LEU A 579 5.33 -23.95 4.01
CA LEU A 579 5.98 -23.50 2.79
C LEU A 579 4.95 -23.00 1.76
N ARG A 580 3.86 -23.76 1.56
CA ARG A 580 2.77 -23.37 0.64
C ARG A 580 2.12 -22.02 1.01
N LEU A 581 2.01 -21.69 2.29
CA LEU A 581 1.51 -20.40 2.73
C LEU A 581 2.43 -19.25 2.29
N PHE A 582 3.74 -19.44 2.51
CA PHE A 582 4.73 -18.40 2.23
C PHE A 582 5.20 -18.35 0.77
N CYS A 583 4.72 -19.24 -0.12
CA CYS A 583 4.89 -19.08 -1.57
C CYS A 583 4.21 -17.82 -2.11
N HIS A 584 3.17 -17.33 -1.41
CA HIS A 584 2.45 -16.13 -1.81
C HIS A 584 3.11 -14.88 -1.24
N PRO A 585 3.19 -13.79 -2.04
CA PRO A 585 3.92 -12.58 -1.66
C PRO A 585 3.42 -11.91 -0.39
N SER A 586 2.10 -11.84 -0.18
CA SER A 586 1.54 -11.12 0.96
C SER A 586 1.85 -11.77 2.32
N PRO A 587 1.62 -13.09 2.57
CA PRO A 587 2.09 -13.76 3.77
C PRO A 587 3.62 -13.72 3.92
N LEU A 588 4.37 -13.77 2.81
CA LEU A 588 5.82 -13.69 2.84
C LEU A 588 6.30 -12.29 3.28
N SER A 589 5.64 -11.23 2.83
CA SER A 589 5.90 -9.85 3.26
C SER A 589 5.62 -9.65 4.74
N ARG A 590 4.53 -10.22 5.27
CA ARG A 590 4.21 -10.21 6.70
C ARG A 590 5.29 -10.93 7.54
N LEU A 591 5.78 -12.07 7.05
CA LEU A 591 6.90 -12.77 7.69
C LEU A 591 8.18 -11.93 7.64
N ALA A 592 8.47 -11.26 6.51
CA ALA A 592 9.62 -10.40 6.36
C ALA A 592 9.58 -9.21 7.34
N LEU A 593 8.44 -8.53 7.46
CA LEU A 593 8.22 -7.45 8.43
C LEU A 593 8.39 -7.94 9.87
N TRP A 594 7.83 -9.10 10.20
CA TRP A 594 8.02 -9.71 11.50
C TRP A 594 9.51 -10.00 11.82
N LEU A 595 10.26 -10.51 10.84
CA LEU A 595 11.71 -10.77 10.99
C LEU A 595 12.49 -9.47 11.17
N VAL A 596 12.12 -8.38 10.50
CA VAL A 596 12.71 -7.06 10.72
C VAL A 596 12.47 -6.61 12.16
N ASP A 597 11.23 -6.67 12.64
CA ASP A 597 10.86 -6.27 14.00
C ASP A 597 11.55 -7.14 15.05
N ALA A 598 11.55 -8.46 14.88
CA ALA A 598 12.19 -9.39 15.78
C ALA A 598 13.72 -9.21 15.88
N THR A 599 14.35 -8.72 14.85
CA THR A 599 15.81 -8.55 14.81
C THR A 599 16.28 -7.10 14.90
N ARG A 600 15.37 -6.13 14.91
CA ARG A 600 15.62 -4.69 14.88
C ARG A 600 16.67 -4.23 15.88
N ASP A 601 16.44 -4.43 17.16
CA ASP A 601 17.32 -3.94 18.23
C ASP A 601 18.75 -4.46 18.11
N ARG A 602 18.89 -5.76 17.81
CA ARG A 602 20.20 -6.38 17.62
C ARG A 602 20.91 -5.85 16.37
N TRP A 603 20.15 -5.59 15.34
CA TRP A 603 20.69 -5.11 14.07
C TRP A 603 21.14 -3.66 14.21
N VAL A 604 20.30 -2.82 14.80
CA VAL A 604 20.65 -1.42 15.11
C VAL A 604 21.90 -1.36 16.00
N GLU A 605 21.98 -2.18 17.05
CA GLU A 605 23.15 -2.23 17.95
C GLU A 605 24.43 -2.66 17.21
N LYS A 606 24.33 -3.66 16.32
CA LYS A 606 25.47 -4.13 15.51
C LYS A 606 25.93 -3.03 14.54
N LEU A 607 25.00 -2.40 13.82
CA LEU A 607 25.32 -1.32 12.90
C LEU A 607 25.88 -0.07 13.60
N ALA A 608 25.35 0.27 14.78
CA ALA A 608 25.88 1.37 15.59
C ALA A 608 27.33 1.13 16.00
N ARG A 609 27.69 -0.08 16.37
CA ARG A 609 29.09 -0.47 16.69
C ARG A 609 29.99 -0.39 15.46
N GLN A 610 29.52 -0.78 14.29
CA GLN A 610 30.28 -0.70 13.04
C GLN A 610 30.45 0.75 12.57
N ASN A 611 29.43 1.59 12.71
CA ASN A 611 29.43 2.99 12.29
C ASN A 611 30.06 3.93 13.33
N ALA A 612 30.35 3.46 14.55
CA ALA A 612 31.02 4.27 15.59
C ALA A 612 32.35 4.89 15.10
N HIS A 613 33.02 4.27 14.13
CA HIS A 613 34.24 4.76 13.50
C HIS A 613 34.01 5.65 12.27
N SER A 614 32.80 5.63 11.70
CA SER A 614 32.45 6.30 10.43
C SER A 614 31.49 7.48 10.59
N GLY A 615 30.92 7.70 11.79
CA GLY A 615 29.99 8.81 12.07
C GLY A 615 28.65 8.77 11.33
N GLY A 616 28.37 7.69 10.56
CA GLY A 616 27.16 7.55 9.77
C GLY A 616 25.94 7.15 10.62
N LYS A 617 24.83 7.87 10.46
CA LYS A 617 23.52 7.46 11.03
C LYS A 617 22.98 6.24 10.28
N ILE A 618 22.40 5.29 11.02
CA ILE A 618 21.66 4.16 10.44
C ILE A 618 20.38 4.72 9.82
N LYS A 619 20.23 4.55 8.51
CA LYS A 619 19.08 5.10 7.76
C LYS A 619 17.95 4.10 7.58
N SER A 620 18.27 2.81 7.37
CA SER A 620 17.29 1.76 7.06
C SER A 620 17.82 0.36 7.42
N LEU A 621 16.91 -0.61 7.49
CA LEU A 621 17.16 -2.02 7.80
C LEU A 621 16.59 -2.89 6.68
N PRO A 622 17.30 -3.04 5.53
CA PRO A 622 16.82 -3.80 4.39
C PRO A 622 16.91 -5.31 4.63
N PHE A 623 15.82 -6.03 4.29
CA PHE A 623 15.69 -7.47 4.48
C PHE A 623 15.07 -8.13 3.24
N VAL A 624 15.63 -9.22 2.78
CA VAL A 624 15.14 -10.02 1.65
C VAL A 624 14.75 -11.40 2.16
N VAL A 625 13.56 -11.84 1.80
CA VAL A 625 13.06 -13.19 2.09
C VAL A 625 12.71 -13.86 0.77
N ALA A 626 13.22 -15.05 0.55
CA ALA A 626 12.87 -15.89 -0.60
C ALA A 626 12.17 -17.17 -0.12
N CYS A 627 11.09 -17.57 -0.78
CA CYS A 627 10.37 -18.80 -0.50
C CYS A 627 10.23 -19.65 -1.76
N LEU A 628 10.56 -20.94 -1.66
CA LEU A 628 10.43 -21.88 -2.76
C LEU A 628 8.97 -22.22 -3.03
N ASN A 629 8.53 -22.02 -4.25
CA ASN A 629 7.29 -22.56 -4.77
C ASN A 629 7.61 -23.87 -5.51
N GLU A 630 7.30 -25.00 -4.88
CA GLU A 630 7.57 -26.32 -5.46
C GLU A 630 6.71 -26.65 -6.68
N GLU A 631 5.49 -26.07 -6.73
CA GLU A 631 4.54 -26.31 -7.83
C GLU A 631 4.97 -25.62 -9.11
N LYS A 632 5.43 -24.36 -9.02
CA LYS A 632 5.91 -23.59 -10.17
C LYS A 632 7.42 -23.79 -10.45
N GLY A 633 8.19 -24.35 -9.51
CA GLY A 633 9.65 -24.45 -9.61
C GLY A 633 10.36 -23.09 -9.55
N THR A 634 9.76 -22.09 -8.91
CA THR A 634 10.28 -20.72 -8.78
C THR A 634 10.48 -20.35 -7.31
N PHE A 635 11.18 -19.26 -7.06
CA PHE A 635 11.23 -18.62 -5.74
C PHE A 635 10.45 -17.31 -5.78
N SER A 636 9.51 -17.15 -4.86
CA SER A 636 8.93 -15.85 -4.56
C SER A 636 9.89 -15.08 -3.64
N VAL A 637 10.36 -13.93 -4.09
CA VAL A 637 11.36 -13.10 -3.38
C VAL A 637 10.73 -11.76 -3.03
N VAL A 638 10.77 -11.41 -1.76
CA VAL A 638 10.24 -10.16 -1.22
C VAL A 638 11.34 -9.36 -0.54
N GLY A 639 11.41 -8.07 -0.86
CA GLY A 639 12.32 -7.11 -0.25
C GLY A 639 11.58 -6.09 0.61
N VAL A 640 11.90 -6.00 1.89
CA VAL A 640 11.32 -5.02 2.82
C VAL A 640 12.37 -4.11 3.41
N THR A 641 12.03 -2.85 3.65
CA THR A 641 12.92 -1.87 4.25
C THR A 641 12.35 -1.41 5.59
N GLY A 642 12.92 -1.92 6.69
CA GLY A 642 12.54 -1.48 8.04
C GLY A 642 13.23 -0.19 8.46
N ALA A 643 12.58 0.56 9.34
CA ALA A 643 13.19 1.71 9.99
C ALA A 643 13.99 1.31 11.24
N PRO A 644 15.04 2.06 11.64
CA PRO A 644 15.77 1.83 12.89
C PRO A 644 14.88 2.03 14.13
N GLU A 645 13.98 3.01 14.09
CA GLU A 645 13.01 3.30 15.13
C GLU A 645 11.69 2.60 14.82
N PHE A 646 11.00 2.19 15.87
CA PHE A 646 9.73 1.51 15.72
C PHE A 646 8.62 2.55 15.45
N GLY A 647 7.77 2.29 14.47
CA GLY A 647 6.71 3.23 14.07
C GLY A 647 7.07 4.15 12.91
N ASP A 648 8.36 4.28 12.60
CA ASP A 648 8.82 4.98 11.41
C ASP A 648 8.69 4.09 10.17
N VAL A 649 8.50 4.72 9.04
CA VAL A 649 8.46 4.06 7.72
C VAL A 649 9.60 4.58 6.84
N ARG A 650 10.17 3.71 6.03
CA ARG A 650 11.23 4.05 5.08
C ARG A 650 10.81 3.64 3.68
N LYS A 651 11.14 4.49 2.72
CA LYS A 651 10.90 4.22 1.30
C LYS A 651 11.63 2.94 0.87
N ASN A 652 10.95 2.09 0.12
CA ASN A 652 11.48 0.80 -0.30
C ASN A 652 12.21 0.93 -1.65
N LYS A 653 13.50 0.63 -1.66
CA LYS A 653 14.33 0.70 -2.85
C LYS A 653 14.50 -0.63 -3.59
N PHE A 654 13.89 -1.71 -3.07
CA PHE A 654 14.07 -3.03 -3.66
C PHE A 654 13.48 -3.17 -5.05
N GLY A 655 12.43 -2.42 -5.40
CA GLY A 655 11.85 -2.48 -6.74
C GLY A 655 12.88 -2.24 -7.84
N LEU A 656 13.61 -1.13 -7.79
CA LEU A 656 14.69 -0.83 -8.73
C LEU A 656 15.85 -1.83 -8.63
N ALA A 657 16.23 -2.21 -7.41
CA ALA A 657 17.31 -3.16 -7.20
C ALA A 657 17.00 -4.54 -7.78
N PHE A 658 15.74 -4.99 -7.69
CA PHE A 658 15.28 -6.25 -8.28
C PHE A 658 15.27 -6.20 -9.79
N GLN A 659 14.77 -5.13 -10.40
CA GLN A 659 14.81 -4.92 -11.85
C GLN A 659 16.24 -4.94 -12.38
N GLN A 660 17.15 -4.22 -11.74
CA GLN A 660 18.57 -4.21 -12.12
C GLN A 660 19.21 -5.57 -11.94
N ALA A 661 18.98 -6.27 -10.81
CA ALA A 661 19.52 -7.60 -10.58
C ALA A 661 18.99 -8.60 -11.61
N ALA A 662 17.72 -8.56 -11.99
CA ALA A 662 17.14 -9.42 -13.04
C ALA A 662 17.78 -9.14 -14.39
N ALA A 663 17.93 -7.87 -14.78
CA ALA A 663 18.54 -7.47 -16.04
C ALA A 663 20.02 -7.90 -16.15
N PHE A 664 20.82 -7.75 -15.09
CA PHE A 664 22.24 -8.09 -15.11
C PHE A 664 22.52 -9.58 -14.95
N SER A 665 21.66 -10.32 -14.25
CA SER A 665 21.82 -11.77 -14.06
C SER A 665 21.32 -12.60 -15.25
N ASN A 666 20.57 -11.99 -16.19
CA ASN A 666 19.78 -12.69 -17.21
C ASN A 666 18.89 -13.80 -16.61
N ALA A 667 18.47 -13.60 -15.35
CA ALA A 667 17.61 -14.55 -14.66
C ALA A 667 16.21 -14.54 -15.27
N THR A 668 15.57 -15.70 -15.28
CA THR A 668 14.14 -15.82 -15.54
C THR A 668 13.40 -15.23 -14.35
N ALA A 669 13.12 -13.94 -14.42
CA ALA A 669 12.45 -13.20 -13.36
C ALA A 669 11.14 -12.61 -13.89
N SER A 670 10.04 -12.85 -13.18
CA SER A 670 8.73 -12.25 -13.46
C SER A 670 8.42 -11.18 -12.41
N LEU A 671 8.08 -9.98 -12.88
CA LEU A 671 7.64 -8.83 -12.07
C LEU A 671 6.15 -8.61 -12.30
N ASP A 672 5.34 -9.64 -12.12
CA ASP A 672 3.91 -9.62 -12.43
C ASP A 672 3.04 -9.00 -11.33
N MET A 673 3.61 -8.65 -10.17
CA MET A 673 2.88 -8.07 -9.06
C MET A 673 2.85 -6.54 -9.13
N PHE A 674 1.78 -5.95 -8.58
CA PHE A 674 1.66 -4.47 -8.46
C PHE A 674 2.68 -3.89 -7.47
N ASP A 675 3.08 -4.67 -6.45
CA ASP A 675 4.20 -4.30 -5.57
C ASP A 675 5.54 -4.62 -6.23
N THR A 676 6.28 -3.59 -6.62
CA THR A 676 7.60 -3.73 -7.26
C THR A 676 8.66 -4.36 -6.35
N SER A 677 8.41 -4.44 -5.05
CA SER A 677 9.32 -5.09 -4.09
C SER A 677 9.18 -6.62 -4.05
N VAL A 678 8.39 -7.18 -4.96
CA VAL A 678 8.16 -8.61 -5.13
C VAL A 678 8.63 -9.06 -6.51
N VAL A 679 9.31 -10.20 -6.57
CA VAL A 679 9.76 -10.82 -7.83
C VAL A 679 9.70 -12.34 -7.73
N GLU A 680 9.23 -13.01 -8.78
CA GLU A 680 9.36 -14.46 -8.94
C GLU A 680 10.62 -14.76 -9.75
N VAL A 681 11.50 -15.61 -9.21
CA VAL A 681 12.79 -15.95 -9.83
C VAL A 681 12.89 -17.47 -10.03
N GLY A 682 13.36 -17.92 -11.19
CA GLY A 682 13.58 -19.32 -11.48
C GLY A 682 14.51 -19.99 -10.44
N ARG A 683 14.24 -21.25 -10.11
CA ARG A 683 14.99 -21.98 -9.07
C ARG A 683 16.50 -22.02 -9.34
N GLU A 684 16.90 -22.16 -10.60
CA GLU A 684 18.32 -22.25 -10.98
C GLU A 684 19.00 -20.88 -10.94
N ASP A 685 18.25 -19.82 -11.14
CA ASP A 685 18.75 -18.44 -11.29
C ASP A 685 18.86 -17.67 -9.97
N LEU A 686 18.24 -18.18 -8.87
CA LEU A 686 18.18 -17.47 -7.60
C LEU A 686 19.57 -17.07 -7.08
N GLN A 687 20.57 -17.95 -7.22
CA GLN A 687 21.93 -17.65 -6.73
C GLN A 687 22.53 -16.48 -7.50
N SER A 688 22.48 -16.52 -8.82
CA SER A 688 22.99 -15.44 -9.69
C SER A 688 22.25 -14.12 -9.42
N PHE A 689 20.93 -14.19 -9.28
CA PHE A 689 20.10 -13.03 -8.93
C PHE A 689 20.52 -12.38 -7.61
N ILE A 690 20.73 -13.18 -6.54
CA ILE A 690 21.14 -12.65 -5.23
C ILE A 690 22.58 -12.10 -5.27
N GLU A 691 23.48 -12.69 -6.03
CA GLU A 691 24.84 -12.18 -6.21
C GLU A 691 24.83 -10.80 -6.87
N HIS A 692 24.07 -10.63 -7.94
CA HIS A 692 23.91 -9.34 -8.62
C HIS A 692 23.18 -8.31 -7.73
N LEU A 693 22.14 -8.73 -7.00
CA LEU A 693 21.46 -7.88 -6.03
C LEU A 693 22.43 -7.38 -4.95
N HIS A 694 23.35 -8.24 -4.49
CA HIS A 694 24.35 -7.85 -3.49
C HIS A 694 25.38 -6.86 -4.04
N LEU A 695 25.74 -6.96 -5.31
CA LEU A 695 26.73 -6.08 -5.94
C LEU A 695 26.14 -4.70 -6.25
N HIS A 696 24.87 -4.64 -6.66
CA HIS A 696 24.23 -3.43 -7.17
C HIS A 696 23.22 -2.78 -6.20
N SER A 697 22.84 -3.46 -5.10
CA SER A 697 21.95 -2.86 -4.11
C SER A 697 22.65 -1.72 -3.35
N VAL A 698 22.03 -0.59 -3.34
CA VAL A 698 22.46 0.69 -2.74
C VAL A 698 22.47 0.67 -1.22
#